data_598d817d7e926a38f3d0b94c53c4cc21
#
_entry.id   598d817d7e926a38f3d0b94c53c4cc21
#
_cell.length_a   1.000
_cell.length_b   1.000
_cell.length_c   1.000
_cell.angle_alpha   90.00
_cell.angle_beta   90.00
_cell.angle_gamma   90.00
#
_symmetry.space_group_name_H-M   'P 1'
#
loop_
_entity.id
_entity.type
_entity.pdbx_description
1 polymer ?
#
loop_
_entity_poly.entity_id
_entity_poly.type
_entity_poly.pdbx_seq_one_letter_code
_entity_poly.pdbx_strand_id
1 'polypeptide(L)'
;MIDLNEPVAFFLLIMSIILVTPLLSERVRLPGIVGIILGGMLIGPYGFQLIEAGDRMEFLSTIGLVYLMFSAGLEVDINQFMRVRGRAVVFGFFTFLLPQLMGMALGLILGLEWLGIILLGSAFASHTLIAFPILTRLGVTRNEAVAVTTGATVLTDIGAFIVLAMVLGAKSGGLNIAYFIQLLVLLILFTLLIIFGLPRLGKFFFQRFSGRAIEFQFVVVVLFIAALGAELIGVHEVVGAFLAGLAINATLPRHSPVTGHVLFIGESFFIPIFLLYSGMITNPLSFLEDRQTIVVALGVTVVAYVSKLIASWITARIFKYTRNEFWTVYGLSHAQAAVTIPTLVIGLSTGLFDSTLFNAAILMILLTSITSPLIVQRFAADLQADAVDEKPSPLFSRILVPILDPRVQEQLITLAVLLAKVNEGKVLAVSVAQAQSDQEMHFAVHRDLLGRVHEVIQDPHSDIELIPRLAATHSQGILFTERERDASIILMGWRGKRTLRESLLGTVLDEVIWGSDTPVMVGKLTLPLNGTQHVVFVLPPKSIPRIALRRMLEANLSLAKALNVPLIIRADSSYLQAIEALLARIDHDHPVEVERLKDQLKPVMLEQESISSFMVVPGFGSRKHVADTLGNLPERLAASFDGNLVILHFDK
;
A
#
# COMPACT_ATOMS: atom_id res chain seq x y z
N MET A 1 13.17 -36.73 -24.16
CA MET A 1 12.38 -36.19 -23.03
C MET A 1 13.33 -35.32 -22.21
N ILE A 2 12.92 -34.13 -21.86
CA ILE A 2 13.72 -33.26 -20.98
C ILE A 2 13.70 -33.93 -19.60
N ASP A 3 14.89 -34.17 -19.04
CA ASP A 3 14.99 -34.66 -17.64
C ASP A 3 14.62 -33.50 -16.71
N LEU A 4 13.44 -33.58 -16.10
CA LEU A 4 12.94 -32.56 -15.17
C LEU A 4 13.72 -32.49 -13.84
N ASN A 5 14.64 -33.45 -13.61
CA ASN A 5 15.55 -33.41 -12.45
C ASN A 5 16.80 -32.55 -12.70
N GLU A 6 17.05 -32.15 -13.96
CA GLU A 6 18.11 -31.19 -14.23
C GLU A 6 17.78 -29.83 -13.61
N PRO A 7 18.74 -29.14 -12.92
CA PRO A 7 18.48 -27.91 -12.18
C PRO A 7 17.81 -26.81 -13.00
N VAL A 8 18.17 -26.67 -14.28
CA VAL A 8 17.62 -25.63 -15.16
C VAL A 8 16.17 -25.96 -15.55
N ALA A 9 15.89 -27.24 -15.91
CA ALA A 9 14.53 -27.66 -16.26
C ALA A 9 13.58 -27.61 -15.07
N PHE A 10 14.05 -28.05 -13.90
CA PHE A 10 13.35 -27.93 -12.62
C PHE A 10 12.96 -26.48 -12.31
N PHE A 11 13.94 -25.57 -12.38
CA PHE A 11 13.71 -24.16 -12.07
C PHE A 11 12.80 -23.47 -13.10
N LEU A 12 12.97 -23.80 -14.39
CA LEU A 12 12.10 -23.30 -15.46
C LEU A 12 10.64 -23.71 -15.24
N LEU A 13 10.40 -24.97 -14.84
CA LEU A 13 9.05 -25.45 -14.57
C LEU A 13 8.41 -24.71 -13.39
N ILE A 14 9.14 -24.56 -12.27
CA ILE A 14 8.68 -23.79 -11.10
C ILE A 14 8.30 -22.36 -11.50
N MET A 15 9.21 -21.65 -12.18
CA MET A 15 8.97 -20.25 -12.59
C MET A 15 7.82 -20.15 -13.60
N SER A 16 7.66 -21.13 -14.50
CA SER A 16 6.54 -21.17 -15.45
C SER A 16 5.19 -21.31 -14.74
N ILE A 17 5.11 -22.17 -13.74
CA ILE A 17 3.89 -22.36 -12.95
C ILE A 17 3.59 -21.10 -12.13
N ILE A 18 4.58 -20.53 -11.44
CA ILE A 18 4.43 -19.29 -10.68
C ILE A 18 3.97 -18.13 -11.56
N LEU A 19 4.39 -18.08 -12.83
CA LEU A 19 3.96 -17.07 -13.78
C LEU A 19 2.53 -17.31 -14.28
N VAL A 20 2.22 -18.56 -14.68
CA VAL A 20 0.98 -18.86 -15.41
C VAL A 20 -0.22 -18.98 -14.47
N THR A 21 -0.06 -19.59 -13.29
CA THR A 21 -1.21 -19.90 -12.42
C THR A 21 -1.90 -18.68 -11.83
N PRO A 22 -1.22 -17.61 -11.38
CA PRO A 22 -1.89 -16.38 -10.98
C PRO A 22 -2.65 -15.72 -12.14
N LEU A 23 -2.05 -15.69 -13.34
CA LEU A 23 -2.70 -15.11 -14.53
C LEU A 23 -3.99 -15.85 -14.91
N LEU A 24 -4.01 -17.17 -14.74
CA LEU A 24 -5.22 -17.98 -14.97
C LEU A 24 -6.26 -17.76 -13.88
N SER A 25 -5.86 -17.73 -12.61
CA SER A 25 -6.78 -17.50 -11.50
C SER A 25 -7.39 -16.09 -11.53
N GLU A 26 -6.64 -15.08 -11.91
CA GLU A 26 -7.16 -13.70 -12.06
C GLU A 26 -8.21 -13.60 -13.17
N ARG A 27 -8.09 -14.38 -14.26
CA ARG A 27 -9.12 -14.43 -15.32
C ARG A 27 -10.46 -14.94 -14.80
N VAL A 28 -10.44 -15.83 -13.83
CA VAL A 28 -11.66 -16.34 -13.16
C VAL A 28 -11.97 -15.59 -11.87
N ARG A 29 -11.34 -14.42 -11.66
CA ARG A 29 -11.52 -13.54 -10.50
C ARG A 29 -11.13 -14.16 -9.17
N LEU A 30 -10.18 -15.08 -9.17
CA LEU A 30 -9.60 -15.66 -7.96
C LEU A 30 -8.29 -14.96 -7.60
N PRO A 31 -7.93 -14.84 -6.31
CA PRO A 31 -6.63 -14.34 -5.89
C PRO A 31 -5.48 -15.18 -6.46
N GLY A 32 -4.35 -14.53 -6.81
CA GLY A 32 -3.17 -15.21 -7.37
C GLY A 32 -2.60 -16.30 -6.45
N ILE A 33 -2.68 -16.10 -5.13
CA ILE A 33 -2.27 -17.09 -4.11
C ILE A 33 -2.99 -18.43 -4.32
N VAL A 34 -4.29 -18.39 -4.58
CA VAL A 34 -5.11 -19.60 -4.85
C VAL A 34 -4.56 -20.33 -6.09
N GLY A 35 -4.24 -19.57 -7.14
CA GLY A 35 -3.67 -20.14 -8.37
C GLY A 35 -2.34 -20.85 -8.13
N ILE A 36 -1.45 -20.28 -7.34
CA ILE A 36 -0.14 -20.87 -7.04
C ILE A 36 -0.30 -22.17 -6.24
N ILE A 37 -1.15 -22.19 -5.21
CA ILE A 37 -1.39 -23.41 -4.41
C ILE A 37 -1.99 -24.51 -5.30
N LEU A 38 -3.01 -24.18 -6.12
CA LEU A 38 -3.58 -25.15 -7.07
C LEU A 38 -2.55 -25.62 -8.10
N GLY A 39 -1.68 -24.71 -8.59
CA GLY A 39 -0.55 -25.08 -9.45
C GLY A 39 0.39 -26.08 -8.79
N GLY A 40 0.69 -25.89 -7.50
CA GLY A 40 1.46 -26.83 -6.69
C GLY A 40 0.81 -28.21 -6.58
N MET A 41 -0.51 -28.26 -6.29
CA MET A 41 -1.27 -29.52 -6.26
C MET A 41 -1.21 -30.26 -7.59
N LEU A 42 -1.26 -29.54 -8.72
CA LEU A 42 -1.24 -30.14 -10.06
C LEU A 42 0.13 -30.75 -10.41
N ILE A 43 1.24 -30.06 -10.09
CA ILE A 43 2.58 -30.54 -10.48
C ILE A 43 3.23 -31.46 -9.44
N GLY A 44 2.70 -31.45 -8.22
CA GLY A 44 3.22 -32.20 -7.08
C GLY A 44 2.96 -33.72 -7.15
N PRO A 45 3.37 -34.45 -6.09
CA PRO A 45 3.29 -35.91 -6.01
C PRO A 45 1.87 -36.49 -6.17
N TYR A 46 0.86 -35.71 -5.81
CA TYR A 46 -0.55 -36.12 -5.85
C TYR A 46 -1.29 -35.68 -7.12
N GLY A 47 -0.61 -34.90 -8.00
CA GLY A 47 -1.13 -34.48 -9.29
C GLY A 47 -0.45 -35.19 -10.45
N PHE A 48 0.14 -34.43 -11.37
CA PHE A 48 0.85 -34.99 -12.55
C PHE A 48 2.23 -35.56 -12.22
N GLN A 49 2.67 -35.49 -10.98
CA GLN A 49 3.97 -36.04 -10.51
C GLN A 49 5.18 -35.51 -11.31
N LEU A 50 5.13 -34.24 -11.71
CA LEU A 50 6.20 -33.62 -12.50
C LEU A 50 7.41 -33.23 -11.63
N ILE A 51 7.19 -32.89 -10.36
CA ILE A 51 8.22 -32.53 -9.39
C ILE A 51 7.95 -33.26 -8.07
N GLU A 52 9.00 -33.82 -7.50
CA GLU A 52 8.97 -34.39 -6.14
C GLU A 52 9.03 -33.28 -5.08
N ALA A 53 8.28 -33.42 -4.00
CA ALA A 53 8.34 -32.52 -2.83
C ALA A 53 9.52 -32.92 -1.92
N GLY A 54 10.71 -33.10 -2.50
CA GLY A 54 11.92 -33.52 -1.81
C GLY A 54 12.76 -32.34 -1.29
N ASP A 55 13.96 -32.65 -0.74
CA ASP A 55 14.86 -31.73 -0.02
C ASP A 55 15.11 -30.40 -0.74
N ARG A 56 15.19 -30.41 -2.09
CA ARG A 56 15.43 -29.19 -2.87
C ARG A 56 14.27 -28.21 -2.77
N MET A 57 13.03 -28.72 -2.90
CA MET A 57 11.83 -27.89 -2.77
C MET A 57 11.59 -27.45 -1.34
N GLU A 58 11.86 -28.33 -0.38
CA GLU A 58 11.76 -28.04 1.03
C GLU A 58 12.72 -26.91 1.44
N PHE A 59 13.98 -26.96 1.00
CA PHE A 59 14.97 -25.91 1.23
C PHE A 59 14.52 -24.55 0.66
N LEU A 60 14.08 -24.51 -0.60
CA LEU A 60 13.58 -23.28 -1.22
C LEU A 60 12.31 -22.76 -0.54
N SER A 61 11.45 -23.68 -0.12
CA SER A 61 10.22 -23.38 0.61
C SER A 61 10.51 -22.76 1.99
N THR A 62 11.49 -23.28 2.71
CA THR A 62 11.90 -22.73 4.02
C THR A 62 12.41 -21.30 3.89
N ILE A 63 13.25 -21.02 2.88
CA ILE A 63 13.67 -19.65 2.59
C ILE A 63 12.46 -18.78 2.25
N GLY A 64 11.52 -19.29 1.45
CA GLY A 64 10.29 -18.60 1.09
C GLY A 64 9.41 -18.28 2.29
N LEU A 65 9.31 -19.22 3.23
CA LEU A 65 8.58 -19.07 4.48
C LEU A 65 9.20 -17.98 5.38
N VAL A 66 10.52 -18.02 5.58
CA VAL A 66 11.25 -17.01 6.34
C VAL A 66 11.07 -15.63 5.72
N TYR A 67 11.14 -15.55 4.39
CA TYR A 67 10.95 -14.31 3.65
C TYR A 67 9.51 -13.78 3.74
N LEU A 68 8.51 -14.67 3.66
CA LEU A 68 7.10 -14.33 3.84
C LEU A 68 6.85 -13.67 5.20
N MET A 69 7.42 -14.26 6.25
CA MET A 69 7.25 -13.74 7.60
C MET A 69 7.96 -12.40 7.81
N PHE A 70 9.12 -12.23 7.21
CA PHE A 70 9.82 -10.95 7.20
C PHE A 70 9.02 -9.86 6.47
N SER A 71 8.45 -10.19 5.31
CA SER A 71 7.59 -9.26 4.56
C SER A 71 6.36 -8.86 5.37
N ALA A 72 5.72 -9.82 6.04
CA ALA A 72 4.59 -9.54 6.93
C ALA A 72 4.98 -8.54 8.05
N GLY A 73 6.18 -8.67 8.63
CA GLY A 73 6.71 -7.71 9.61
C GLY A 73 7.00 -6.33 9.02
N LEU A 74 7.48 -6.27 7.77
CA LEU A 74 7.73 -5.00 7.06
C LEU A 74 6.46 -4.23 6.70
N GLU A 75 5.35 -4.92 6.44
CA GLU A 75 4.08 -4.31 6.03
C GLU A 75 3.26 -3.74 7.20
N VAL A 76 3.66 -4.00 8.45
CA VAL A 76 2.95 -3.51 9.64
C VAL A 76 2.89 -1.98 9.67
N ASP A 77 1.71 -1.38 9.52
CA ASP A 77 1.54 0.07 9.71
C ASP A 77 1.36 0.44 11.18
N ILE A 78 2.50 0.66 11.86
CA ILE A 78 2.56 1.04 13.28
C ILE A 78 1.80 2.36 13.55
N ASN A 79 1.82 3.32 12.63
CA ASN A 79 1.17 4.61 12.85
C ASN A 79 -0.35 4.51 12.70
N GLN A 80 -0.85 3.72 11.75
CA GLN A 80 -2.27 3.44 11.62
C GLN A 80 -2.77 2.68 12.87
N PHE A 81 -2.02 1.68 13.33
CA PHE A 81 -2.32 0.99 14.58
C PHE A 81 -2.41 1.95 15.77
N MET A 82 -1.44 2.85 15.93
CA MET A 82 -1.41 3.80 17.05
C MET A 82 -2.62 4.76 17.08
N ARG A 83 -3.16 5.13 15.92
CA ARG A 83 -4.37 5.98 15.81
C ARG A 83 -5.62 5.29 16.34
N VAL A 84 -5.81 4.01 16.01
CA VAL A 84 -7.00 3.24 16.38
C VAL A 84 -6.74 2.22 17.49
N ARG A 85 -5.59 2.32 18.18
CA ARG A 85 -5.06 1.31 19.12
C ARG A 85 -6.09 0.78 20.11
N GLY A 86 -6.91 1.63 20.71
CA GLY A 86 -7.91 1.21 21.70
C GLY A 86 -8.95 0.27 21.12
N ARG A 87 -9.49 0.60 19.93
CA ARG A 87 -10.49 -0.23 19.23
C ARG A 87 -9.85 -1.44 18.56
N ALA A 88 -8.64 -1.28 18.01
CA ALA A 88 -7.89 -2.38 17.41
C ALA A 88 -7.50 -3.45 18.45
N VAL A 89 -7.15 -3.07 19.68
CA VAL A 89 -6.90 -4.00 20.78
C VAL A 89 -8.17 -4.79 21.15
N VAL A 90 -9.31 -4.14 21.23
CA VAL A 90 -10.59 -4.81 21.55
C VAL A 90 -10.96 -5.80 20.45
N PHE A 91 -10.92 -5.38 19.19
CA PHE A 91 -11.21 -6.31 18.09
C PHE A 91 -10.14 -7.41 17.99
N GLY A 92 -8.87 -7.07 18.11
CA GLY A 92 -7.75 -8.02 18.11
C GLY A 92 -7.90 -9.09 19.19
N PHE A 93 -8.33 -8.69 20.39
CA PHE A 93 -8.61 -9.63 21.48
C PHE A 93 -9.71 -10.62 21.12
N PHE A 94 -10.87 -10.16 20.63
CA PHE A 94 -11.96 -11.07 20.26
C PHE A 94 -11.64 -11.92 19.03
N THR A 95 -11.03 -11.33 18.00
CA THR A 95 -10.69 -12.05 16.76
C THR A 95 -9.47 -12.96 16.90
N PHE A 96 -8.74 -12.87 18.03
CA PHE A 96 -7.73 -13.84 18.46
C PHE A 96 -8.34 -14.92 19.37
N LEU A 97 -8.96 -14.51 20.48
CA LEU A 97 -9.40 -15.42 21.54
C LEU A 97 -10.48 -16.40 21.07
N LEU A 98 -11.50 -15.91 20.35
CA LEU A 98 -12.61 -16.78 19.92
C LEU A 98 -12.17 -17.86 18.93
N PRO A 99 -11.42 -17.56 17.86
CA PRO A 99 -10.87 -18.59 17.01
C PRO A 99 -9.88 -19.52 17.73
N GLN A 100 -9.06 -19.00 18.66
CA GLN A 100 -8.17 -19.81 19.47
C GLN A 100 -8.96 -20.86 20.28
N LEU A 101 -10.01 -20.45 20.99
CA LEU A 101 -10.81 -21.36 21.81
C LEU A 101 -11.62 -22.34 20.96
N MET A 102 -12.23 -21.88 19.87
CA MET A 102 -13.01 -22.75 18.97
C MET A 102 -12.08 -23.74 18.23
N GLY A 103 -10.90 -23.31 17.81
CA GLY A 103 -9.89 -24.21 17.24
C GLY A 103 -9.38 -25.24 18.22
N MET A 104 -9.16 -24.85 19.48
CA MET A 104 -8.82 -25.79 20.55
C MET A 104 -9.95 -26.80 20.80
N ALA A 105 -11.19 -26.35 20.82
CA ALA A 105 -12.36 -27.24 20.95
C ALA A 105 -12.43 -28.25 19.79
N LEU A 106 -12.19 -27.79 18.55
CA LEU A 106 -12.09 -28.68 17.40
C LEU A 106 -10.93 -29.69 17.56
N GLY A 107 -9.75 -29.23 17.99
CA GLY A 107 -8.60 -30.10 18.24
C GLY A 107 -8.86 -31.19 19.27
N LEU A 108 -9.63 -30.86 20.34
CA LEU A 108 -10.11 -31.85 21.33
C LEU A 108 -11.04 -32.88 20.66
N ILE A 109 -11.98 -32.47 19.83
CA ILE A 109 -12.91 -33.35 19.10
C ILE A 109 -12.16 -34.27 18.14
N LEU A 110 -11.08 -33.75 17.50
CA LEU A 110 -10.24 -34.53 16.59
C LEU A 110 -9.26 -35.45 17.30
N GLY A 111 -9.17 -35.38 18.64
CA GLY A 111 -8.28 -36.22 19.44
C GLY A 111 -6.79 -35.88 19.30
N LEU A 112 -6.47 -34.61 18.99
CA LEU A 112 -5.08 -34.16 18.89
C LEU A 112 -4.40 -34.16 20.27
N GLU A 113 -3.07 -34.27 20.28
CA GLU A 113 -2.27 -34.05 21.47
C GLU A 113 -2.39 -32.60 21.96
N TRP A 114 -2.14 -32.36 23.25
CA TRP A 114 -2.34 -31.06 23.89
C TRP A 114 -1.64 -29.89 23.16
N LEU A 115 -0.40 -30.11 22.71
CA LEU A 115 0.36 -29.11 21.95
C LEU A 115 -0.26 -28.87 20.57
N GLY A 116 -0.73 -29.91 19.90
CA GLY A 116 -1.46 -29.80 18.64
C GLY A 116 -2.78 -29.06 18.80
N ILE A 117 -3.52 -29.27 19.90
CA ILE A 117 -4.76 -28.55 20.22
C ILE A 117 -4.49 -27.04 20.29
N ILE A 118 -3.47 -26.62 21.05
CA ILE A 118 -3.12 -25.21 21.21
C ILE A 118 -2.67 -24.62 19.87
N LEU A 119 -1.85 -25.35 19.11
CA LEU A 119 -1.33 -24.92 17.83
C LEU A 119 -2.43 -24.76 16.79
N LEU A 120 -3.41 -25.69 16.75
CA LEU A 120 -4.55 -25.58 15.85
C LEU A 120 -5.40 -24.34 16.16
N GLY A 121 -5.61 -24.04 17.44
CA GLY A 121 -6.27 -22.80 17.84
C GLY A 121 -5.58 -21.56 17.29
N SER A 122 -4.24 -21.50 17.41
CA SER A 122 -3.48 -20.33 16.92
C SER A 122 -3.49 -20.20 15.40
N ALA A 123 -3.60 -21.30 14.66
CA ALA A 123 -3.74 -21.27 13.21
C ALA A 123 -5.00 -20.53 12.74
N PHE A 124 -6.08 -20.56 13.53
CA PHE A 124 -7.31 -19.81 13.25
C PHE A 124 -7.31 -18.38 13.79
N ALA A 125 -6.43 -18.07 14.74
CA ALA A 125 -6.45 -16.80 15.46
C ALA A 125 -6.02 -15.62 14.58
N SER A 126 -5.03 -15.81 13.72
CA SER A 126 -4.57 -14.82 12.75
C SER A 126 -5.57 -14.62 11.59
N HIS A 127 -5.35 -13.60 10.78
CA HIS A 127 -6.05 -13.37 9.52
C HIS A 127 -5.18 -12.59 8.55
N THR A 128 -5.42 -12.79 7.26
CA THR A 128 -4.64 -12.17 6.18
C THR A 128 -5.50 -11.17 5.42
N LEU A 129 -4.97 -9.97 5.20
CA LEU A 129 -5.70 -8.89 4.54
C LEU A 129 -5.70 -9.04 2.99
N ILE A 130 -6.07 -10.22 2.47
CA ILE A 130 -6.07 -10.53 1.01
C ILE A 130 -6.93 -9.53 0.22
N ALA A 131 -8.03 -9.07 0.81
CA ALA A 131 -8.95 -8.15 0.16
C ALA A 131 -8.59 -6.65 0.35
N PHE A 132 -7.50 -6.31 1.03
CA PHE A 132 -7.08 -4.92 1.27
C PHE A 132 -6.87 -4.10 -0.02
N PRO A 133 -6.30 -4.63 -1.12
CA PRO A 133 -6.19 -3.91 -2.38
C PRO A 133 -7.54 -3.44 -2.95
N ILE A 134 -8.64 -4.14 -2.65
CA ILE A 134 -9.99 -3.71 -3.06
C ILE A 134 -10.39 -2.43 -2.32
N LEU A 135 -10.13 -2.35 -1.00
CA LEU A 135 -10.41 -1.16 -0.20
C LEU A 135 -9.60 0.05 -0.64
N THR A 136 -8.34 -0.18 -1.02
CA THR A 136 -7.47 0.87 -1.59
C THR A 136 -8.04 1.38 -2.90
N ARG A 137 -8.51 0.49 -3.79
CA ARG A 137 -9.16 0.88 -5.06
C ARG A 137 -10.47 1.63 -4.85
N LEU A 138 -11.23 1.29 -3.80
CA LEU A 138 -12.48 1.96 -3.44
C LEU A 138 -12.26 3.27 -2.66
N GLY A 139 -11.03 3.57 -2.21
CA GLY A 139 -10.70 4.77 -1.44
C GLY A 139 -11.23 4.78 -0.01
N VAL A 140 -11.58 3.61 0.56
CA VAL A 140 -12.21 3.48 1.90
C VAL A 140 -11.26 2.97 2.98
N THR A 141 -9.95 2.96 2.73
CA THR A 141 -8.94 2.51 3.70
C THR A 141 -8.90 3.34 4.98
N ARG A 142 -9.41 4.58 4.94
CA ARG A 142 -9.52 5.48 6.09
C ARG A 142 -10.79 5.29 6.92
N ASN A 143 -11.73 4.47 6.47
CA ASN A 143 -12.89 4.11 7.29
C ASN A 143 -12.43 3.47 8.58
N GLU A 144 -13.01 3.86 9.71
CA GLU A 144 -12.63 3.42 11.05
C GLU A 144 -12.64 1.90 11.19
N ALA A 145 -13.70 1.23 10.71
CA ALA A 145 -13.84 -0.21 10.81
C ALA A 145 -12.74 -0.95 10.03
N VAL A 146 -12.36 -0.41 8.86
CA VAL A 146 -11.21 -0.91 8.05
C VAL A 146 -9.90 -0.71 8.81
N ALA A 147 -9.64 0.49 9.32
CA ALA A 147 -8.42 0.81 10.06
C ALA A 147 -8.28 -0.06 11.33
N VAL A 148 -9.37 -0.26 12.07
CA VAL A 148 -9.42 -1.12 13.26
C VAL A 148 -9.09 -2.58 12.90
N THR A 149 -9.65 -3.10 11.80
CA THR A 149 -9.39 -4.47 11.35
C THR A 149 -7.92 -4.64 10.93
N THR A 150 -7.39 -3.71 10.15
CA THR A 150 -5.98 -3.72 9.73
C THR A 150 -5.03 -3.62 10.93
N GLY A 151 -5.35 -2.76 11.90
CA GLY A 151 -4.57 -2.67 13.14
C GLY A 151 -4.64 -3.93 14.00
N ALA A 152 -5.80 -4.59 14.06
CA ALA A 152 -5.98 -5.83 14.82
C ALA A 152 -5.15 -7.00 14.26
N THR A 153 -4.88 -7.02 12.94
CA THR A 153 -4.05 -8.05 12.29
C THR A 153 -2.68 -8.16 12.96
N VAL A 154 -2.06 -7.02 13.27
CA VAL A 154 -0.75 -6.98 13.95
C VAL A 154 -0.78 -7.72 15.28
N LEU A 155 -1.83 -7.50 16.07
CA LEU A 155 -1.96 -8.15 17.39
C LEU A 155 -2.22 -9.65 17.26
N THR A 156 -3.05 -10.05 16.30
CA THR A 156 -3.36 -11.47 16.08
C THR A 156 -2.16 -12.24 15.54
N ASP A 157 -1.35 -11.64 14.68
CA ASP A 157 -0.16 -12.26 14.13
C ASP A 157 0.92 -12.43 15.20
N ILE A 158 1.21 -11.37 15.97
CA ILE A 158 2.13 -11.45 17.11
C ILE A 158 1.64 -12.51 18.11
N GLY A 159 0.35 -12.51 18.44
CA GLY A 159 -0.23 -13.51 19.35
C GLY A 159 -0.07 -14.94 18.83
N ALA A 160 -0.36 -15.18 17.55
CA ALA A 160 -0.22 -16.50 16.94
C ALA A 160 1.25 -16.97 16.90
N PHE A 161 2.20 -16.09 16.64
CA PHE A 161 3.63 -16.41 16.66
C PHE A 161 4.14 -16.71 18.08
N ILE A 162 3.64 -16.00 19.10
CA ILE A 162 3.96 -16.30 20.49
C ILE A 162 3.46 -17.70 20.85
N VAL A 163 2.23 -18.05 20.46
CA VAL A 163 1.69 -19.40 20.70
C VAL A 163 2.50 -20.45 19.96
N LEU A 164 2.84 -20.22 18.69
CA LEU A 164 3.69 -21.12 17.91
C LEU A 164 5.05 -21.35 18.60
N ALA A 165 5.72 -20.28 18.99
CA ALA A 165 7.00 -20.35 19.69
C ALA A 165 6.90 -21.15 21.00
N MET A 166 5.83 -20.91 21.77
CA MET A 166 5.60 -21.64 23.04
C MET A 166 5.34 -23.13 22.81
N VAL A 167 4.55 -23.49 21.79
CA VAL A 167 4.23 -24.90 21.48
C VAL A 167 5.48 -25.65 21.03
N LEU A 168 6.28 -25.06 20.16
CA LEU A 168 7.51 -25.68 19.65
C LEU A 168 8.58 -25.79 20.74
N GLY A 169 8.73 -24.75 21.55
CA GLY A 169 9.62 -24.77 22.70
C GLY A 169 9.23 -25.85 23.73
N ALA A 170 7.92 -25.98 24.03
CA ALA A 170 7.42 -27.04 24.92
C ALA A 170 7.66 -28.46 24.36
N LYS A 171 7.60 -28.62 23.03
CA LYS A 171 7.88 -29.88 22.35
C LYS A 171 9.38 -30.27 22.48
N SER A 172 10.28 -29.32 22.36
CA SER A 172 11.72 -29.54 22.39
C SER A 172 12.28 -29.74 23.82
N GLY A 173 11.74 -29.04 24.82
CA GLY A 173 12.26 -29.01 26.19
C GLY A 173 11.39 -29.68 27.25
N GLY A 174 10.26 -30.28 26.89
CA GLY A 174 9.26 -30.85 27.79
C GLY A 174 8.45 -29.80 28.58
N LEU A 175 7.39 -30.24 29.26
CA LEU A 175 6.45 -29.38 30.01
C LEU A 175 7.00 -28.95 31.39
N ASN A 176 8.27 -28.53 31.45
CA ASN A 176 8.85 -28.01 32.69
C ASN A 176 8.59 -26.50 32.79
N ILE A 177 7.93 -26.05 33.86
CA ILE A 177 7.61 -24.64 34.12
C ILE A 177 8.89 -23.77 34.09
N ALA A 178 10.01 -24.27 34.62
CA ALA A 178 11.28 -23.54 34.60
C ALA A 178 11.79 -23.32 33.16
N TYR A 179 11.71 -24.34 32.31
CA TYR A 179 12.05 -24.21 30.89
C TYR A 179 11.14 -23.21 30.19
N PHE A 180 9.84 -23.23 30.49
CA PHE A 180 8.86 -22.29 29.91
C PHE A 180 9.16 -20.84 30.30
N ILE A 181 9.48 -20.59 31.57
CA ILE A 181 9.88 -19.26 32.05
C ILE A 181 11.21 -18.84 31.37
N GLN A 182 12.18 -19.75 31.28
CA GLN A 182 13.44 -19.48 30.60
C GLN A 182 13.22 -19.11 29.13
N LEU A 183 12.41 -19.88 28.39
CA LEU A 183 12.09 -19.59 26.98
C LEU A 183 11.40 -18.24 26.83
N LEU A 184 10.43 -17.94 27.70
CA LEU A 184 9.72 -16.66 27.70
C LEU A 184 10.68 -15.48 27.95
N VAL A 185 11.58 -15.61 28.92
CA VAL A 185 12.58 -14.59 29.22
C VAL A 185 13.53 -14.40 28.03
N LEU A 186 14.02 -15.50 27.44
CA LEU A 186 14.89 -15.45 26.27
C LEU A 186 14.19 -14.82 25.08
N LEU A 187 12.92 -15.16 24.84
CA LEU A 187 12.11 -14.57 23.77
C LEU A 187 11.92 -13.07 23.98
N ILE A 188 11.64 -12.63 25.21
CA ILE A 188 11.51 -11.20 25.53
C ILE A 188 12.85 -10.49 25.31
N LEU A 189 13.95 -11.02 25.83
CA LEU A 189 15.28 -10.44 25.65
C LEU A 189 15.67 -10.37 24.16
N PHE A 190 15.40 -11.43 23.41
CA PHE A 190 15.63 -11.49 21.98
C PHE A 190 14.79 -10.45 21.23
N THR A 191 13.49 -10.35 21.55
CA THR A 191 12.59 -9.34 20.97
C THR A 191 13.10 -7.92 21.24
N LEU A 192 13.52 -7.63 22.49
CA LEU A 192 14.11 -6.34 22.84
C LEU A 192 15.43 -6.08 22.08
N LEU A 193 16.29 -7.10 21.97
CA LEU A 193 17.52 -7.01 21.19
C LEU A 193 17.25 -6.69 19.72
N ILE A 194 16.29 -7.37 19.10
CA ILE A 194 15.93 -7.16 17.70
C ILE A 194 15.27 -5.79 17.52
N ILE A 195 14.24 -5.44 18.30
CA ILE A 195 13.48 -4.19 18.12
C ILE A 195 14.34 -2.94 18.43
N PHE A 196 15.26 -3.02 19.38
CA PHE A 196 16.12 -1.88 19.74
C PHE A 196 17.53 -1.94 19.13
N GLY A 197 18.06 -3.12 18.91
CA GLY A 197 19.41 -3.33 18.37
C GLY A 197 19.48 -3.14 16.86
N LEU A 198 18.59 -3.79 16.10
CA LEU A 198 18.59 -3.72 14.65
C LEU A 198 18.37 -2.29 14.11
N PRO A 199 17.45 -1.46 14.64
CA PRO A 199 17.35 -0.07 14.19
C PRO A 199 18.63 0.74 14.38
N ARG A 200 19.35 0.51 15.47
CA ARG A 200 20.64 1.20 15.70
C ARG A 200 21.72 0.72 14.74
N LEU A 201 21.79 -0.59 14.53
CA LEU A 201 22.72 -1.20 13.57
C LEU A 201 22.41 -0.75 12.14
N GLY A 202 21.13 -0.75 11.76
CA GLY A 202 20.67 -0.29 10.45
C GLY A 202 21.01 1.18 10.20
N LYS A 203 20.72 2.07 11.15
CA LYS A 203 21.10 3.49 11.04
C LYS A 203 22.60 3.67 10.86
N PHE A 204 23.42 2.98 11.67
CA PHE A 204 24.87 3.04 11.56
C PHE A 204 25.35 2.56 10.19
N PHE A 205 24.78 1.45 9.69
CA PHE A 205 25.15 0.87 8.40
C PHE A 205 24.78 1.78 7.24
N PHE A 206 23.52 2.25 7.18
CA PHE A 206 23.02 3.11 6.09
C PHE A 206 23.64 4.50 6.07
N GLN A 207 24.17 4.99 7.18
CA GLN A 207 24.96 6.23 7.21
C GLN A 207 26.34 6.08 6.59
N ARG A 208 26.95 4.88 6.65
CA ARG A 208 28.32 4.64 6.20
C ARG A 208 28.40 4.01 4.82
N PHE A 209 27.41 3.22 4.46
CA PHE A 209 27.36 2.51 3.19
C PHE A 209 26.06 2.87 2.46
N SER A 210 26.22 3.47 1.26
CA SER A 210 25.11 3.82 0.39
C SER A 210 25.17 2.99 -0.89
N GLY A 211 24.02 2.55 -1.37
CA GLY A 211 23.90 1.81 -2.62
C GLY A 211 22.83 0.73 -2.54
N ARG A 212 21.91 0.72 -3.52
CA ARG A 212 20.70 -0.13 -3.51
C ARG A 212 21.01 -1.61 -3.28
N ALA A 213 22.07 -2.13 -3.92
CA ALA A 213 22.46 -3.54 -3.78
C ALA A 213 22.98 -3.84 -2.36
N ILE A 214 23.83 -2.96 -1.80
CA ILE A 214 24.43 -3.13 -0.48
C ILE A 214 23.35 -3.04 0.60
N GLU A 215 22.44 -2.09 0.49
CA GLU A 215 21.33 -1.91 1.43
C GLU A 215 20.38 -3.11 1.41
N PHE A 216 20.05 -3.61 0.21
CA PHE A 216 19.26 -4.83 0.06
C PHE A 216 19.96 -6.04 0.68
N GLN A 217 21.25 -6.24 0.37
CA GLN A 217 22.04 -7.34 0.93
C GLN A 217 22.12 -7.27 2.45
N PHE A 218 22.29 -6.07 3.02
CA PHE A 218 22.28 -5.86 4.46
C PHE A 218 20.95 -6.33 5.08
N VAL A 219 19.81 -5.91 4.51
CA VAL A 219 18.49 -6.29 5.00
C VAL A 219 18.29 -7.81 4.93
N VAL A 220 18.72 -8.47 3.85
CA VAL A 220 18.63 -9.92 3.71
C VAL A 220 19.54 -10.65 4.73
N VAL A 221 20.75 -10.16 4.93
CA VAL A 221 21.66 -10.73 5.94
C VAL A 221 21.07 -10.59 7.34
N VAL A 222 20.53 -9.43 7.68
CA VAL A 222 19.88 -9.20 8.99
C VAL A 222 18.67 -10.10 9.18
N LEU A 223 17.87 -10.31 8.15
CA LEU A 223 16.76 -11.27 8.16
C LEU A 223 17.24 -12.65 8.61
N PHE A 224 18.25 -13.22 7.92
CA PHE A 224 18.73 -14.57 8.23
C PHE A 224 19.48 -14.66 9.55
N ILE A 225 20.19 -13.60 9.97
CA ILE A 225 20.78 -13.54 11.33
C ILE A 225 19.70 -13.59 12.40
N ALA A 226 18.60 -12.88 12.23
CA ALA A 226 17.51 -12.88 13.19
C ALA A 226 16.74 -14.22 13.17
N ALA A 227 16.52 -14.83 12.00
CA ALA A 227 15.92 -16.15 11.88
C ALA A 227 16.77 -17.21 12.60
N LEU A 228 18.07 -17.27 12.31
CA LEU A 228 19.01 -18.17 12.98
C LEU A 228 19.13 -17.86 14.48
N GLY A 229 19.14 -16.59 14.87
CA GLY A 229 19.16 -16.17 16.27
C GLY A 229 17.94 -16.66 17.05
N ALA A 230 16.75 -16.68 16.45
CA ALA A 230 15.55 -17.24 17.05
C ALA A 230 15.70 -18.76 17.26
N GLU A 231 16.23 -19.49 16.28
CA GLU A 231 16.47 -20.93 16.37
C GLU A 231 17.46 -21.26 17.50
N LEU A 232 18.53 -20.49 17.65
CA LEU A 232 19.53 -20.68 18.72
C LEU A 232 18.96 -20.52 20.14
N ILE A 233 17.91 -19.76 20.33
CA ILE A 233 17.23 -19.63 21.64
C ILE A 233 16.09 -20.64 21.82
N GLY A 234 15.91 -21.58 20.86
CA GLY A 234 14.85 -22.59 20.90
C GLY A 234 13.50 -22.13 20.39
N VAL A 235 13.46 -21.05 19.63
CA VAL A 235 12.26 -20.50 18.96
C VAL A 235 12.41 -20.69 17.46
N HIS A 236 11.33 -20.98 16.75
CA HIS A 236 11.37 -21.21 15.31
C HIS A 236 11.83 -19.96 14.55
N GLU A 237 12.62 -20.13 13.47
CA GLU A 237 13.21 -19.07 12.66
C GLU A 237 12.17 -18.05 12.11
N VAL A 238 10.96 -18.50 11.88
CA VAL A 238 9.81 -17.67 11.43
C VAL A 238 9.56 -16.48 12.36
N VAL A 239 9.68 -16.67 13.67
CA VAL A 239 9.47 -15.61 14.67
C VAL A 239 10.58 -14.56 14.58
N GLY A 240 11.84 -15.02 14.44
CA GLY A 240 12.98 -14.12 14.25
C GLY A 240 12.86 -13.30 12.97
N ALA A 241 12.42 -13.91 11.87
CA ALA A 241 12.17 -13.25 10.60
C ALA A 241 11.10 -12.15 10.71
N PHE A 242 9.97 -12.45 11.35
CA PHE A 242 8.90 -11.48 11.58
C PHE A 242 9.37 -10.29 12.42
N LEU A 243 10.07 -10.55 13.53
CA LEU A 243 10.63 -9.50 14.40
C LEU A 243 11.66 -8.63 13.66
N ALA A 244 12.50 -9.24 12.80
CA ALA A 244 13.44 -8.49 11.96
C ALA A 244 12.70 -7.57 10.98
N GLY A 245 11.63 -8.06 10.35
CA GLY A 245 10.78 -7.26 9.47
C GLY A 245 10.19 -6.05 10.19
N LEU A 246 9.65 -6.26 11.38
CA LEU A 246 9.09 -5.18 12.22
C LEU A 246 10.17 -4.16 12.64
N ALA A 247 11.38 -4.61 12.99
CA ALA A 247 12.49 -3.74 13.39
C ALA A 247 13.05 -2.93 12.22
N ILE A 248 13.17 -3.53 11.03
CA ILE A 248 13.61 -2.85 9.81
C ILE A 248 12.55 -1.84 9.36
N ASN A 249 11.27 -2.17 9.45
CA ASN A 249 10.16 -1.24 9.19
C ASN A 249 10.25 0.04 10.06
N ALA A 250 10.58 -0.11 11.34
CA ALA A 250 10.79 1.02 12.25
C ALA A 250 12.06 1.85 11.92
N THR A 251 12.98 1.31 11.10
CA THR A 251 14.27 1.94 10.77
C THR A 251 14.24 2.69 9.45
N LEU A 252 13.60 2.09 8.44
CA LEU A 252 13.56 2.64 7.09
C LEU A 252 12.45 3.70 6.95
N PRO A 253 12.67 4.74 6.16
CA PRO A 253 11.60 5.64 5.76
C PRO A 253 10.44 4.87 5.11
N ARG A 254 9.19 5.30 5.32
CA ARG A 254 7.96 4.62 4.85
C ARG A 254 7.96 4.23 3.37
N HIS A 255 8.71 4.95 2.54
CA HIS A 255 8.82 4.75 1.10
C HIS A 255 10.27 4.52 0.66
N SER A 256 11.05 3.84 1.52
CA SER A 256 12.43 3.50 1.16
C SER A 256 12.44 2.62 -0.10
N PRO A 257 13.26 2.94 -1.11
CA PRO A 257 13.44 2.08 -2.28
C PRO A 257 13.86 0.66 -1.92
N VAL A 258 14.59 0.49 -0.80
CA VAL A 258 15.03 -0.83 -0.30
C VAL A 258 13.86 -1.68 0.13
N THR A 259 12.89 -1.11 0.86
CA THR A 259 11.66 -1.82 1.25
C THR A 259 10.90 -2.32 0.01
N GLY A 260 10.75 -1.46 -1.00
CA GLY A 260 10.12 -1.84 -2.27
C GLY A 260 10.84 -2.98 -2.99
N HIS A 261 12.18 -2.98 -3.02
CA HIS A 261 12.94 -4.07 -3.63
C HIS A 261 12.85 -5.39 -2.84
N VAL A 262 12.89 -5.29 -1.52
CA VAL A 262 12.75 -6.47 -0.64
C VAL A 262 11.38 -7.10 -0.81
N LEU A 263 10.30 -6.32 -0.77
CA LEU A 263 8.95 -6.82 -0.98
C LEU A 263 8.77 -7.38 -2.41
N PHE A 264 9.27 -6.69 -3.43
CA PHE A 264 9.19 -7.17 -4.82
C PHE A 264 9.84 -8.54 -5.01
N ILE A 265 11.04 -8.76 -4.46
CA ILE A 265 11.73 -10.06 -4.57
C ILE A 265 10.99 -11.12 -3.75
N GLY A 266 10.48 -10.76 -2.57
CA GLY A 266 9.66 -11.64 -1.75
C GLY A 266 8.42 -12.12 -2.50
N GLU A 267 7.60 -11.18 -2.97
CA GLU A 267 6.33 -11.44 -3.63
C GLU A 267 6.48 -12.09 -5.01
N SER A 268 7.56 -11.77 -5.73
CA SER A 268 7.77 -12.29 -7.09
C SER A 268 8.49 -13.63 -7.13
N PHE A 269 9.23 -13.98 -6.08
CA PHE A 269 10.12 -15.14 -6.13
C PHE A 269 9.97 -16.07 -4.91
N PHE A 270 10.30 -15.62 -3.71
CA PHE A 270 10.41 -16.49 -2.53
C PHE A 270 9.05 -16.95 -2.02
N ILE A 271 8.10 -16.05 -1.85
CA ILE A 271 6.77 -16.34 -1.33
C ILE A 271 5.99 -17.29 -2.27
N PRO A 272 5.98 -17.08 -3.59
CA PRO A 272 5.36 -18.03 -4.52
C PRO A 272 5.92 -19.44 -4.45
N ILE A 273 7.22 -19.61 -4.23
CA ILE A 273 7.83 -20.95 -4.10
C ILE A 273 7.31 -21.65 -2.83
N PHE A 274 7.20 -20.95 -1.72
CA PHE A 274 6.62 -21.51 -0.49
C PHE A 274 5.15 -21.92 -0.69
N LEU A 275 4.36 -21.08 -1.35
CA LEU A 275 2.95 -21.36 -1.62
C LEU A 275 2.80 -22.57 -2.58
N LEU A 276 3.67 -22.64 -3.59
CA LEU A 276 3.72 -23.76 -4.52
C LEU A 276 4.02 -25.08 -3.79
N TYR A 277 5.04 -25.08 -2.92
CA TYR A 277 5.39 -26.24 -2.09
C TYR A 277 4.23 -26.66 -1.17
N SER A 278 3.58 -25.70 -0.53
CA SER A 278 2.39 -25.98 0.31
C SER A 278 1.28 -26.66 -0.50
N GLY A 279 1.10 -26.27 -1.76
CA GLY A 279 0.21 -26.96 -2.69
C GLY A 279 0.71 -28.38 -3.05
N MET A 280 2.01 -28.56 -3.32
CA MET A 280 2.58 -29.87 -3.69
C MET A 280 2.42 -30.94 -2.60
N ILE A 281 2.56 -30.56 -1.32
CA ILE A 281 2.37 -31.50 -0.20
C ILE A 281 0.91 -31.77 0.14
N THR A 282 -0.03 -31.05 -0.50
CA THR A 282 -1.48 -31.23 -0.32
C THR A 282 -1.99 -32.33 -1.23
N ASN A 283 -2.73 -33.30 -0.67
CA ASN A 283 -3.36 -34.36 -1.45
C ASN A 283 -4.84 -34.02 -1.74
N PRO A 284 -5.19 -33.52 -2.93
CA PRO A 284 -6.59 -33.21 -3.27
C PRO A 284 -7.45 -34.46 -3.44
N LEU A 285 -6.86 -35.64 -3.72
CA LEU A 285 -7.60 -36.89 -3.89
C LEU A 285 -8.13 -37.42 -2.56
N SER A 286 -7.49 -37.06 -1.44
CA SER A 286 -7.95 -37.46 -0.09
C SER A 286 -9.40 -37.04 0.20
N PHE A 287 -9.90 -35.96 -0.43
CA PHE A 287 -11.30 -35.53 -0.31
C PHE A 287 -12.29 -36.45 -1.05
N LEU A 288 -11.81 -37.23 -2.02
CA LEU A 288 -12.66 -38.17 -2.77
C LEU A 288 -12.59 -39.59 -2.17
N GLU A 289 -11.47 -39.94 -1.56
CA GLU A 289 -11.17 -41.29 -1.10
C GLU A 289 -11.54 -41.49 0.38
N ASP A 290 -11.45 -40.44 1.20
CA ASP A 290 -11.65 -40.53 2.65
C ASP A 290 -12.76 -39.60 3.16
N ARG A 291 -13.85 -40.21 3.63
CA ARG A 291 -14.96 -39.49 4.26
C ARG A 291 -14.53 -38.69 5.50
N GLN A 292 -13.52 -39.18 6.21
CA GLN A 292 -13.01 -38.50 7.42
C GLN A 292 -12.39 -37.16 7.04
N THR A 293 -11.63 -37.08 5.96
CA THR A 293 -11.05 -35.83 5.44
C THR A 293 -12.12 -34.79 5.13
N ILE A 294 -13.27 -35.20 4.56
CA ILE A 294 -14.39 -34.27 4.29
C ILE A 294 -14.98 -33.73 5.61
N VAL A 295 -15.18 -34.60 6.60
CA VAL A 295 -15.75 -34.20 7.90
C VAL A 295 -14.80 -33.24 8.62
N VAL A 296 -13.50 -33.54 8.62
CA VAL A 296 -12.47 -32.65 9.20
C VAL A 296 -12.44 -31.32 8.45
N ALA A 297 -12.47 -31.33 7.11
CA ALA A 297 -12.46 -30.11 6.30
C ALA A 297 -13.70 -29.23 6.56
N LEU A 298 -14.87 -29.84 6.72
CA LEU A 298 -16.08 -29.11 7.10
C LEU A 298 -15.94 -28.51 8.50
N GLY A 299 -15.45 -29.27 9.48
CA GLY A 299 -15.22 -28.79 10.85
C GLY A 299 -14.25 -27.61 10.89
N VAL A 300 -13.09 -27.74 10.25
CA VAL A 300 -12.06 -26.70 10.14
C VAL A 300 -12.63 -25.44 9.47
N THR A 301 -13.34 -25.62 8.37
CA THR A 301 -13.96 -24.51 7.63
C THR A 301 -15.03 -23.81 8.46
N VAL A 302 -15.94 -24.54 9.09
CA VAL A 302 -17.00 -23.97 9.94
C VAL A 302 -16.39 -23.18 11.10
N VAL A 303 -15.37 -23.72 11.77
CA VAL A 303 -14.68 -23.01 12.87
C VAL A 303 -14.06 -21.70 12.36
N ALA A 304 -13.38 -21.71 11.22
CA ALA A 304 -12.78 -20.50 10.65
C ALA A 304 -13.82 -19.42 10.37
N TYR A 305 -14.94 -19.77 9.73
CA TYR A 305 -15.98 -18.79 9.37
C TYR A 305 -16.77 -18.32 10.62
N VAL A 306 -17.23 -19.24 11.47
CA VAL A 306 -18.11 -18.93 12.61
C VAL A 306 -17.36 -18.13 13.68
N SER A 307 -16.12 -18.50 14.00
CA SER A 307 -15.34 -17.80 15.03
C SER A 307 -15.09 -16.34 14.66
N LYS A 308 -14.71 -16.09 13.40
CA LYS A 308 -14.49 -14.72 12.90
C LYS A 308 -15.81 -13.94 12.74
N LEU A 309 -16.91 -14.62 12.37
CA LEU A 309 -18.23 -14.00 12.31
C LEU A 309 -18.68 -13.51 13.70
N ILE A 310 -18.52 -14.35 14.73
CA ILE A 310 -18.85 -13.99 16.11
C ILE A 310 -17.97 -12.83 16.59
N ALA A 311 -16.66 -12.87 16.35
CA ALA A 311 -15.73 -11.80 16.73
C ALA A 311 -16.11 -10.46 16.07
N SER A 312 -16.39 -10.48 14.77
CA SER A 312 -16.82 -9.30 14.02
C SER A 312 -18.18 -8.78 14.49
N TRP A 313 -19.12 -9.68 14.82
CA TRP A 313 -20.43 -9.32 15.34
C TRP A 313 -20.35 -8.65 16.72
N ILE A 314 -19.57 -9.20 17.65
CA ILE A 314 -19.35 -8.60 18.98
C ILE A 314 -18.75 -7.20 18.82
N THR A 315 -17.73 -7.05 17.99
CA THR A 315 -17.06 -5.79 17.74
C THR A 315 -18.01 -4.76 17.12
N ALA A 316 -18.79 -5.16 16.13
CA ALA A 316 -19.79 -4.30 15.50
C ALA A 316 -20.86 -3.82 16.50
N ARG A 317 -21.23 -4.65 17.47
CA ARG A 317 -22.17 -4.27 18.54
C ARG A 317 -21.54 -3.30 19.54
N ILE A 318 -20.28 -3.51 19.93
CA ILE A 318 -19.56 -2.64 20.87
C ILE A 318 -19.35 -1.25 20.26
N PHE A 319 -18.90 -1.18 18.99
CA PHE A 319 -18.57 0.08 18.33
C PHE A 319 -19.71 0.67 17.49
N LYS A 320 -20.89 0.02 17.52
CA LYS A 320 -22.09 0.44 16.79
C LYS A 320 -21.86 0.58 15.28
N TYR A 321 -21.10 -0.34 14.71
CA TYR A 321 -20.84 -0.36 13.27
C TYR A 321 -22.11 -0.62 12.47
N THR A 322 -22.18 -0.01 11.30
CA THR A 322 -23.24 -0.23 10.33
C THR A 322 -23.21 -1.67 9.78
N ARG A 323 -24.27 -2.07 9.09
CA ARG A 323 -24.30 -3.40 8.45
C ARG A 323 -23.16 -3.58 7.44
N ASN A 324 -22.84 -2.55 6.67
CA ASN A 324 -21.78 -2.62 5.65
C ASN A 324 -20.39 -2.67 6.30
N GLU A 325 -20.15 -1.92 7.36
CA GLU A 325 -18.91 -2.02 8.14
C GLU A 325 -18.73 -3.39 8.77
N PHE A 326 -19.79 -3.94 9.39
CA PHE A 326 -19.75 -5.30 9.96
C PHE A 326 -19.32 -6.35 8.92
N TRP A 327 -19.98 -6.38 7.74
CA TRP A 327 -19.63 -7.33 6.69
C TRP A 327 -18.25 -7.09 6.10
N THR A 328 -17.79 -5.84 6.05
CA THR A 328 -16.43 -5.51 5.61
C THR A 328 -15.39 -5.99 6.63
N VAL A 329 -15.58 -5.74 7.93
CA VAL A 329 -14.74 -6.27 9.01
C VAL A 329 -14.66 -7.80 8.95
N TYR A 330 -15.81 -8.46 8.82
CA TYR A 330 -15.85 -9.90 8.67
C TYR A 330 -15.14 -10.37 7.42
N GLY A 331 -15.42 -9.75 6.27
CA GLY A 331 -14.78 -10.06 4.99
C GLY A 331 -13.26 -9.93 5.02
N LEU A 332 -12.72 -8.93 5.73
CA LEU A 332 -11.29 -8.74 5.90
C LEU A 332 -10.65 -9.73 6.87
N SER A 333 -11.39 -10.11 7.94
CA SER A 333 -10.81 -10.86 9.05
C SER A 333 -10.90 -12.38 8.94
N HIS A 334 -11.71 -12.94 8.01
CA HIS A 334 -11.85 -14.40 7.93
C HIS A 334 -10.90 -15.08 6.94
N ALA A 335 -10.20 -14.31 6.07
CA ALA A 335 -9.20 -14.90 5.19
C ALA A 335 -8.00 -15.43 5.97
N GLN A 336 -7.63 -16.67 5.68
CA GLN A 336 -6.57 -17.40 6.36
C GLN A 336 -5.46 -17.72 5.34
N ALA A 337 -4.24 -17.20 5.53
CA ALA A 337 -3.11 -17.55 4.67
C ALA A 337 -1.75 -17.29 5.36
N ALA A 338 -1.36 -16.04 5.59
CA ALA A 338 0.01 -15.64 5.89
C ALA A 338 0.62 -16.33 7.14
N VAL A 339 -0.09 -16.44 8.23
CA VAL A 339 0.37 -17.13 9.46
C VAL A 339 -0.15 -18.57 9.52
N THR A 340 -1.33 -18.81 8.95
CA THR A 340 -1.99 -20.12 8.99
C THR A 340 -1.21 -21.18 8.22
N ILE A 341 -0.77 -20.89 6.97
CA ILE A 341 -0.01 -21.85 6.15
C ILE A 341 1.30 -22.25 6.85
N PRO A 342 2.15 -21.29 7.32
CA PRO A 342 3.33 -21.62 8.10
C PRO A 342 3.03 -22.52 9.31
N THR A 343 2.03 -22.16 10.10
CA THR A 343 1.63 -22.92 11.29
C THR A 343 1.23 -24.36 10.94
N LEU A 344 0.52 -24.55 9.83
CA LEU A 344 0.13 -25.88 9.34
C LEU A 344 1.32 -26.70 8.84
N VAL A 345 2.21 -26.10 8.05
CA VAL A 345 3.43 -26.76 7.55
C VAL A 345 4.33 -27.18 8.71
N ILE A 346 4.54 -26.29 9.68
CA ILE A 346 5.32 -26.60 10.89
C ILE A 346 4.62 -27.68 11.73
N GLY A 347 3.30 -27.59 11.88
CA GLY A 347 2.51 -28.61 12.59
C GLY A 347 2.62 -29.99 11.97
N LEU A 348 2.62 -30.06 10.64
CA LEU A 348 2.82 -31.30 9.86
C LEU A 348 4.26 -31.83 10.00
N SER A 349 5.27 -30.99 9.76
CA SER A 349 6.68 -31.38 9.81
C SER A 349 7.11 -31.83 11.22
N THR A 350 6.52 -31.25 12.25
CA THR A 350 6.78 -31.62 13.65
C THR A 350 5.92 -32.81 14.12
N GLY A 351 4.97 -33.32 13.30
CA GLY A 351 4.09 -34.43 13.65
C GLY A 351 3.01 -34.06 14.68
N LEU A 352 2.73 -32.77 14.90
CA LEU A 352 1.60 -32.31 15.72
C LEU A 352 0.28 -32.37 14.97
N PHE A 353 0.33 -32.30 13.64
CA PHE A 353 -0.79 -32.48 12.72
C PHE A 353 -0.51 -33.66 11.79
N ASP A 354 -1.56 -34.36 11.41
CA ASP A 354 -1.53 -35.36 10.35
C ASP A 354 -1.83 -34.74 8.98
N SER A 355 -1.64 -35.55 7.94
CA SER A 355 -1.92 -35.14 6.55
C SER A 355 -3.41 -34.84 6.32
N THR A 356 -4.31 -35.52 7.04
CA THR A 356 -5.75 -35.30 6.93
C THR A 356 -6.14 -33.88 7.37
N LEU A 357 -5.67 -33.48 8.54
CA LEU A 357 -5.89 -32.13 9.07
C LEU A 357 -5.21 -31.07 8.19
N PHE A 358 -4.00 -31.34 7.70
CA PHE A 358 -3.28 -30.43 6.81
C PHE A 358 -4.05 -30.19 5.52
N ASN A 359 -4.47 -31.27 4.81
CA ASN A 359 -5.26 -31.19 3.59
C ASN A 359 -6.58 -30.42 3.82
N ALA A 360 -7.29 -30.76 4.89
CA ALA A 360 -8.53 -30.10 5.30
C ALA A 360 -8.34 -28.58 5.52
N ALA A 361 -7.25 -28.19 6.17
CA ALA A 361 -6.96 -26.79 6.44
C ALA A 361 -6.54 -26.03 5.17
N ILE A 362 -5.82 -26.65 4.22
CA ILE A 362 -5.53 -26.03 2.92
C ILE A 362 -6.82 -25.77 2.14
N LEU A 363 -7.80 -26.68 2.15
CA LEU A 363 -9.10 -26.42 1.54
C LEU A 363 -9.81 -25.23 2.20
N MET A 364 -9.78 -25.14 3.52
CA MET A 364 -10.33 -23.99 4.26
C MET A 364 -9.64 -22.68 3.84
N ILE A 365 -8.32 -22.68 3.68
CA ILE A 365 -7.56 -21.50 3.23
C ILE A 365 -8.00 -21.07 1.83
N LEU A 366 -8.15 -22.02 0.89
CA LEU A 366 -8.65 -21.71 -0.45
C LEU A 366 -10.03 -21.10 -0.41
N LEU A 367 -10.97 -21.68 0.35
CA LEU A 367 -12.34 -21.19 0.48
C LEU A 367 -12.38 -19.78 1.10
N THR A 368 -11.64 -19.54 2.19
CA THR A 368 -11.62 -18.25 2.86
C THR A 368 -10.94 -17.17 1.99
N SER A 369 -9.91 -17.53 1.23
CA SER A 369 -9.23 -16.63 0.30
C SER A 369 -10.11 -16.21 -0.88
N ILE A 370 -11.04 -17.06 -1.31
CA ILE A 370 -12.00 -16.75 -2.36
C ILE A 370 -13.15 -15.88 -1.83
N THR A 371 -13.70 -16.25 -0.68
CA THR A 371 -14.91 -15.58 -0.15
C THR A 371 -14.62 -14.20 0.44
N SER A 372 -13.42 -13.97 0.97
CA SER A 372 -13.01 -12.67 1.54
C SER A 372 -13.11 -11.51 0.54
N PRO A 373 -12.47 -11.57 -0.64
CA PRO A 373 -12.60 -10.51 -1.64
C PRO A 373 -14.05 -10.30 -2.12
N LEU A 374 -14.82 -11.36 -2.25
CA LEU A 374 -16.23 -11.28 -2.69
C LEU A 374 -17.10 -10.52 -1.69
N ILE A 375 -16.94 -10.82 -0.40
CA ILE A 375 -17.67 -10.12 0.68
C ILE A 375 -17.23 -8.66 0.74
N VAL A 376 -15.92 -8.40 0.75
CA VAL A 376 -15.39 -7.03 0.82
C VAL A 376 -15.83 -6.21 -0.39
N GLN A 377 -15.73 -6.75 -1.60
CA GLN A 377 -16.18 -6.04 -2.82
C GLN A 377 -17.66 -5.67 -2.75
N ARG A 378 -18.51 -6.55 -2.19
CA ARG A 378 -19.96 -6.34 -2.10
C ARG A 378 -20.34 -5.26 -1.10
N PHE A 379 -19.70 -5.21 0.07
CA PHE A 379 -20.12 -4.36 1.18
C PHE A 379 -19.27 -3.12 1.39
N ALA A 380 -17.99 -3.13 0.98
CA ALA A 380 -17.11 -1.97 1.13
C ALA A 380 -17.40 -0.87 0.09
N ALA A 381 -18.06 -1.19 -1.03
CA ALA A 381 -18.42 -0.21 -2.05
C ALA A 381 -19.34 0.91 -1.52
N ASP A 382 -20.17 0.58 -0.52
CA ASP A 382 -21.12 1.51 0.10
C ASP A 382 -20.57 2.16 1.39
N LEU A 383 -19.31 1.87 1.78
CA LEU A 383 -18.69 2.52 2.92
C LEU A 383 -18.41 3.98 2.62
N GLN A 384 -18.75 4.85 3.54
CA GLN A 384 -18.28 6.22 3.52
C GLN A 384 -16.87 6.22 4.12
N ALA A 385 -15.94 6.90 3.46
CA ALA A 385 -14.70 7.26 4.13
C ALA A 385 -15.10 8.17 5.29
N ASP A 386 -14.92 7.70 6.53
CA ASP A 386 -15.13 8.56 7.67
C ASP A 386 -14.20 9.74 7.51
N ALA A 387 -14.78 10.92 7.54
CA ALA A 387 -14.03 12.12 7.79
C ALA A 387 -13.55 12.03 9.26
N VAL A 388 -12.48 11.26 9.48
CA VAL A 388 -11.67 11.49 10.67
C VAL A 388 -11.23 12.94 10.53
N ASP A 389 -11.56 13.76 11.52
CA ASP A 389 -11.09 15.13 11.70
C ASP A 389 -9.54 15.18 11.86
N GLU A 390 -8.82 14.63 10.91
CA GLU A 390 -7.55 15.17 10.52
C GLU A 390 -7.88 16.34 9.61
N LYS A 391 -7.63 17.55 10.10
CA LYS A 391 -7.36 18.66 9.18
C LYS A 391 -6.44 18.05 8.13
N PRO A 392 -6.87 17.84 6.88
CA PRO A 392 -5.98 17.33 5.85
C PRO A 392 -4.77 18.23 5.91
N SER A 393 -3.57 17.66 5.92
CA SER A 393 -2.35 18.46 5.80
C SER A 393 -2.65 19.50 4.73
N PRO A 394 -2.68 20.79 5.05
CA PRO A 394 -3.30 21.77 4.16
C PRO A 394 -2.66 21.58 2.79
N LEU A 395 -3.47 21.49 1.74
CA LEU A 395 -3.05 21.05 0.40
C LEU A 395 -1.77 21.75 -0.08
N PHE A 396 -1.55 22.97 0.40
CA PHE A 396 -0.40 23.80 0.08
C PHE A 396 0.58 23.97 1.23
N SER A 397 0.65 23.03 2.18
CA SER A 397 1.61 23.09 3.30
C SER A 397 3.06 22.84 2.86
N ARG A 398 3.28 22.03 1.82
CA ARG A 398 4.60 21.73 1.25
C ARG A 398 4.50 21.61 -0.27
N ILE A 399 4.76 22.72 -0.96
CA ILE A 399 4.61 22.82 -2.42
C ILE A 399 5.92 22.46 -3.09
N LEU A 400 5.99 21.32 -3.78
CA LEU A 400 7.19 20.92 -4.54
C LEU A 400 7.15 21.58 -5.92
N VAL A 401 8.19 22.35 -6.24
CA VAL A 401 8.31 23.06 -7.51
C VAL A 401 9.61 22.63 -8.21
N PRO A 402 9.54 21.83 -9.30
CA PRO A 402 10.70 21.52 -10.12
C PRO A 402 11.20 22.74 -10.88
N ILE A 403 12.46 23.12 -10.66
CA ILE A 403 13.08 24.30 -11.24
C ILE A 403 14.06 23.87 -12.35
N LEU A 404 13.82 24.34 -13.57
CA LEU A 404 14.73 24.22 -14.71
C LEU A 404 15.48 25.54 -14.96
N ASP A 405 14.75 26.65 -15.00
CA ASP A 405 15.28 28.01 -15.10
C ASP A 405 14.35 28.96 -14.31
N PRO A 406 14.84 29.54 -13.18
CA PRO A 406 14.03 30.42 -12.34
C PRO A 406 13.46 31.63 -13.08
N ARG A 407 14.18 32.20 -14.05
CA ARG A 407 13.74 33.38 -14.81
C ARG A 407 12.56 33.08 -15.72
N VAL A 408 12.55 31.89 -16.35
CA VAL A 408 11.44 31.43 -17.19
C VAL A 408 10.24 30.99 -16.36
N GLN A 409 10.49 30.57 -15.12
CA GLN A 409 9.49 30.03 -14.20
C GLN A 409 9.06 31.03 -13.12
N GLU A 410 9.37 32.32 -13.28
CA GLU A 410 9.07 33.37 -12.30
C GLU A 410 7.61 33.34 -11.83
N GLN A 411 6.65 33.30 -12.74
CA GLN A 411 5.23 33.28 -12.40
C GLN A 411 4.83 32.01 -11.63
N LEU A 412 5.45 30.87 -11.95
CA LEU A 412 5.19 29.59 -11.28
C LEU A 412 5.70 29.61 -9.83
N ILE A 413 6.91 30.13 -9.64
CA ILE A 413 7.53 30.27 -8.32
C ILE A 413 6.74 31.29 -7.49
N THR A 414 6.35 32.42 -8.06
CA THR A 414 5.53 33.42 -7.42
C THR A 414 4.18 32.84 -6.98
N LEU A 415 3.50 32.05 -7.84
CA LEU A 415 2.26 31.37 -7.48
C LEU A 415 2.46 30.39 -6.33
N ALA A 416 3.54 29.60 -6.33
CA ALA A 416 3.85 28.69 -5.24
C ALA A 416 4.01 29.43 -3.89
N VAL A 417 4.72 30.55 -3.90
CA VAL A 417 4.95 31.37 -2.69
C VAL A 417 3.64 31.99 -2.19
N LEU A 418 2.80 32.52 -3.07
CA LEU A 418 1.50 33.06 -2.70
C LEU A 418 0.59 31.99 -2.08
N LEU A 419 0.53 30.81 -2.66
CA LEU A 419 -0.23 29.66 -2.15
C LEU A 419 0.31 29.18 -0.81
N ALA A 420 1.64 29.10 -0.64
CA ALA A 420 2.27 28.73 0.62
C ALA A 420 1.94 29.73 1.73
N LYS A 421 2.05 31.03 1.45
CA LYS A 421 1.73 32.09 2.45
C LYS A 421 0.30 32.01 2.99
N VAL A 422 -0.68 31.82 2.11
CA VAL A 422 -2.11 31.73 2.49
C VAL A 422 -2.39 30.49 3.34
N ASN A 423 -1.60 29.44 3.19
CA ASN A 423 -1.81 28.15 3.86
C ASN A 423 -0.76 27.86 4.94
N GLU A 424 0.03 28.86 5.37
CA GLU A 424 1.12 28.72 6.36
C GLU A 424 2.09 27.57 5.98
N GLY A 425 2.30 27.40 4.68
CA GLY A 425 3.14 26.34 4.12
C GLY A 425 4.51 26.83 3.67
N LYS A 426 5.29 25.92 3.10
CA LYS A 426 6.61 26.20 2.53
C LYS A 426 6.75 25.70 1.09
N VAL A 427 7.67 26.33 0.34
CA VAL A 427 8.00 25.93 -1.03
C VAL A 427 9.27 25.08 -1.02
N LEU A 428 9.21 23.91 -1.66
CA LEU A 428 10.32 22.99 -1.88
C LEU A 428 10.78 23.15 -3.34
N ALA A 429 11.78 23.98 -3.58
CA ALA A 429 12.31 24.21 -4.92
C ALA A 429 13.37 23.15 -5.25
N VAL A 430 13.07 22.22 -6.16
CA VAL A 430 13.99 21.13 -6.54
C VAL A 430 14.57 21.34 -7.93
N SER A 431 15.87 21.23 -8.06
CA SER A 431 16.56 21.16 -9.35
C SER A 431 17.26 19.82 -9.49
N VAL A 432 16.94 19.07 -10.57
CA VAL A 432 17.39 17.70 -10.78
C VAL A 432 18.47 17.67 -11.85
N ALA A 433 19.71 17.30 -11.46
CA ALA A 433 20.79 16.98 -12.36
C ALA A 433 20.75 15.51 -12.76
N GLN A 434 20.98 15.21 -14.05
CA GLN A 434 21.10 13.81 -14.49
C GLN A 434 22.52 13.30 -14.21
N ALA A 435 22.61 12.04 -13.72
CA ALA A 435 23.86 11.36 -13.44
C ALA A 435 24.57 10.99 -14.77
N GLN A 436 25.31 11.92 -15.37
CA GLN A 436 26.22 11.72 -16.50
C GLN A 436 27.63 12.11 -16.09
N SER A 437 28.63 11.80 -16.90
CA SER A 437 30.08 11.68 -16.61
C SER A 437 30.83 12.81 -15.87
N ASP A 438 30.19 13.93 -15.49
CA ASP A 438 30.84 15.05 -14.75
C ASP A 438 29.93 15.52 -13.58
N GLN A 439 29.84 14.67 -12.56
CA GLN A 439 28.88 14.84 -11.45
C GLN A 439 29.09 16.13 -10.63
N GLU A 440 30.34 16.52 -10.35
CA GLU A 440 30.65 17.70 -9.52
C GLU A 440 30.27 19.01 -10.21
N MET A 441 30.57 19.13 -11.51
CA MET A 441 30.29 20.34 -12.28
C MET A 441 28.79 20.53 -12.51
N HIS A 442 28.05 19.44 -12.80
CA HIS A 442 26.59 19.49 -12.94
C HIS A 442 25.89 19.85 -11.62
N PHE A 443 26.36 19.31 -10.50
CA PHE A 443 25.76 19.61 -9.19
C PHE A 443 26.01 21.08 -8.78
N ALA A 444 27.17 21.62 -9.08
CA ALA A 444 27.49 23.03 -8.82
C ALA A 444 26.61 23.99 -9.65
N VAL A 445 26.37 23.69 -10.94
CA VAL A 445 25.47 24.46 -11.80
C VAL A 445 24.05 24.47 -11.28
N HIS A 446 23.52 23.32 -10.87
CA HIS A 446 22.14 23.23 -10.32
C HIS A 446 22.01 23.93 -8.98
N ARG A 447 23.05 23.94 -8.14
CA ARG A 447 23.07 24.69 -6.89
C ARG A 447 23.06 26.20 -7.13
N ASP A 448 23.87 26.69 -8.10
CA ASP A 448 23.90 28.11 -8.51
C ASP A 448 22.54 28.54 -9.08
N LEU A 449 21.91 27.68 -9.88
CA LEU A 449 20.62 27.91 -10.48
C LEU A 449 19.51 28.04 -9.43
N LEU A 450 19.55 27.22 -8.36
CA LEU A 450 18.64 27.34 -7.22
C LEU A 450 18.89 28.62 -6.40
N GLY A 451 20.14 29.07 -6.27
CA GLY A 451 20.47 30.34 -5.60
C GLY A 451 19.74 31.54 -6.20
N ARG A 452 19.53 31.53 -7.53
CA ARG A 452 18.78 32.58 -8.25
C ARG A 452 17.27 32.61 -7.96
N VAL A 453 16.70 31.57 -7.34
CA VAL A 453 15.30 31.57 -6.92
C VAL A 453 15.02 32.70 -5.93
N HIS A 454 15.94 32.97 -5.02
CA HIS A 454 15.82 34.09 -4.08
C HIS A 454 15.91 35.46 -4.76
N GLU A 455 16.67 35.58 -5.86
CA GLU A 455 16.74 36.83 -6.64
C GLU A 455 15.40 37.14 -7.32
N VAL A 456 14.67 36.11 -7.76
CA VAL A 456 13.37 36.23 -8.42
C VAL A 456 12.28 36.64 -7.42
N ILE A 457 12.31 36.11 -6.20
CA ILE A 457 11.20 36.27 -5.25
C ILE A 457 11.26 37.61 -4.49
N GLN A 458 12.41 38.19 -4.29
CA GLN A 458 12.65 39.48 -3.58
C GLN A 458 11.92 39.59 -2.21
N ASP A 459 11.55 38.47 -1.57
CA ASP A 459 10.83 38.43 -0.32
C ASP A 459 11.60 37.65 0.75
N PRO A 460 12.19 38.33 1.73
CA PRO A 460 13.03 37.72 2.76
C PRO A 460 12.24 36.85 3.76
N HIS A 461 10.91 36.90 3.76
CA HIS A 461 10.05 36.16 4.69
C HIS A 461 9.38 34.93 4.05
N SER A 462 9.72 34.58 2.79
CA SER A 462 9.21 33.37 2.15
C SER A 462 10.01 32.14 2.62
N ASP A 463 9.31 31.14 3.16
CA ASP A 463 9.91 29.87 3.58
C ASP A 463 10.14 28.98 2.34
N ILE A 464 11.37 29.03 1.79
CA ILE A 464 11.77 28.30 0.60
C ILE A 464 12.97 27.43 0.91
N GLU A 465 12.79 26.12 0.73
CA GLU A 465 13.86 25.12 0.83
C GLU A 465 14.41 24.81 -0.56
N LEU A 466 15.71 25.04 -0.78
CA LEU A 466 16.40 24.77 -2.04
C LEU A 466 16.99 23.37 -2.02
N ILE A 467 16.55 22.49 -2.94
CA ILE A 467 16.90 21.08 -2.97
C ILE A 467 17.62 20.71 -4.28
N PRO A 468 18.96 20.71 -4.31
CA PRO A 468 19.69 20.13 -5.43
C PRO A 468 19.62 18.61 -5.38
N ARG A 469 19.30 17.95 -6.49
CA ARG A 469 19.11 16.50 -6.58
C ARG A 469 19.86 15.90 -7.76
N LEU A 470 20.51 14.75 -7.52
CA LEU A 470 21.09 13.93 -8.56
C LEU A 470 20.20 12.70 -8.77
N ALA A 471 19.80 12.42 -10.03
CA ALA A 471 18.96 11.26 -10.35
C ALA A 471 19.23 10.75 -11.78
N ALA A 472 18.80 9.54 -12.10
CA ALA A 472 18.95 8.97 -13.43
C ALA A 472 18.06 9.70 -14.46
N THR A 473 16.85 10.13 -14.05
CA THR A 473 15.94 10.95 -14.86
C THR A 473 15.38 12.12 -14.04
N HIS A 474 14.91 13.17 -14.71
CA HIS A 474 14.28 14.31 -14.02
C HIS A 474 13.02 13.90 -13.27
N SER A 475 12.17 13.05 -13.86
CA SER A 475 10.95 12.53 -13.24
C SER A 475 11.26 11.73 -11.96
N GLN A 476 12.23 10.83 -12.00
CA GLN A 476 12.64 10.08 -10.80
C GLN A 476 13.16 11.00 -9.69
N GLY A 477 13.93 12.03 -10.03
CA GLY A 477 14.41 13.00 -9.04
C GLY A 477 13.28 13.79 -8.38
N ILE A 478 12.26 14.19 -9.15
CA ILE A 478 11.07 14.88 -8.65
C ILE A 478 10.26 13.96 -7.73
N LEU A 479 9.91 12.75 -8.19
CA LEU A 479 9.12 11.78 -7.44
C LEU A 479 9.83 11.30 -6.16
N PHE A 480 11.15 11.17 -6.19
CA PHE A 480 11.92 10.85 -5.00
C PHE A 480 11.86 11.98 -3.97
N THR A 481 12.00 13.25 -4.44
CA THR A 481 11.94 14.42 -3.55
C THR A 481 10.53 14.61 -2.98
N GLU A 482 9.48 14.37 -3.77
CA GLU A 482 8.09 14.35 -3.30
C GLU A 482 7.93 13.48 -2.06
N ARG A 483 8.40 12.22 -2.16
CA ARG A 483 8.28 11.23 -1.08
C ARG A 483 9.18 11.52 0.10
N GLU A 484 10.45 11.91 -0.15
CA GLU A 484 11.41 12.22 0.90
C GLU A 484 10.99 13.40 1.76
N ARG A 485 10.38 14.41 1.14
CA ARG A 485 9.99 15.66 1.80
C ARG A 485 8.52 15.73 2.17
N ASP A 486 7.75 14.65 1.99
CA ASP A 486 6.31 14.61 2.21
C ASP A 486 5.60 15.81 1.55
N ALA A 487 5.87 16.05 0.26
CA ALA A 487 5.24 17.12 -0.48
C ALA A 487 3.71 16.94 -0.46
N SER A 488 2.96 18.02 -0.26
CA SER A 488 1.50 17.99 -0.25
C SER A 488 0.89 18.18 -1.64
N ILE A 489 1.65 18.81 -2.54
CA ILE A 489 1.30 19.05 -3.95
C ILE A 489 2.56 19.29 -4.76
N ILE A 490 2.55 18.88 -6.04
CA ILE A 490 3.60 19.22 -7.01
C ILE A 490 3.05 20.29 -7.94
N LEU A 491 3.75 21.42 -8.08
CA LEU A 491 3.43 22.48 -9.01
C LEU A 491 4.43 22.51 -10.17
N MET A 492 3.96 22.18 -11.38
CA MET A 492 4.79 22.09 -12.59
C MET A 492 4.39 23.12 -13.67
N GLY A 493 5.38 23.65 -14.36
CA GLY A 493 5.16 24.48 -15.53
C GLY A 493 4.90 23.67 -16.81
N TRP A 494 4.03 24.19 -17.67
CA TRP A 494 3.71 23.59 -18.97
C TRP A 494 3.75 24.62 -20.09
N ARG A 495 4.33 24.24 -21.26
CA ARG A 495 4.43 25.13 -22.43
C ARG A 495 3.19 25.10 -23.35
N GLY A 496 2.20 24.27 -23.05
CA GLY A 496 0.95 24.17 -23.82
C GLY A 496 1.04 23.41 -25.14
N LYS A 497 2.23 23.00 -25.60
CA LYS A 497 2.43 22.24 -26.85
C LYS A 497 3.38 21.07 -26.61
N ARG A 498 3.13 19.93 -27.25
CA ARG A 498 4.05 18.78 -27.29
C ARG A 498 4.88 18.82 -28.57
N THR A 499 6.16 18.47 -28.48
CA THR A 499 6.99 18.17 -29.65
C THR A 499 6.64 16.77 -30.19
N LEU A 500 6.95 16.47 -31.45
CA LEU A 500 6.76 15.13 -32.03
C LEU A 500 7.45 14.03 -31.23
N ARG A 501 8.62 14.30 -30.64
CA ARG A 501 9.37 13.38 -29.80
C ARG A 501 8.65 13.13 -28.46
N GLU A 502 8.11 14.16 -27.84
CA GLU A 502 7.36 14.07 -26.59
C GLU A 502 6.02 13.36 -26.77
N SER A 503 5.41 13.45 -27.94
CA SER A 503 4.19 12.73 -28.29
C SER A 503 4.38 11.20 -28.41
N LEU A 504 5.60 10.76 -28.74
CA LEU A 504 5.90 9.33 -28.93
C LEU A 504 6.50 8.66 -27.69
N LEU A 505 7.25 9.40 -26.86
CA LEU A 505 8.01 8.85 -25.74
C LEU A 505 7.46 9.25 -24.35
N GLY A 506 6.43 10.10 -24.30
CA GLY A 506 5.95 10.72 -23.06
C GLY A 506 6.83 11.90 -22.64
N THR A 507 6.35 12.71 -21.70
CA THR A 507 7.08 13.85 -21.15
C THR A 507 7.42 13.59 -19.69
N VAL A 508 8.42 14.32 -19.15
CA VAL A 508 8.68 14.34 -17.69
C VAL A 508 7.42 14.63 -16.90
N LEU A 509 6.54 15.47 -17.46
CA LEU A 509 5.24 15.81 -16.89
C LEU A 509 4.32 14.57 -16.79
N ASP A 510 4.20 13.78 -17.87
CA ASP A 510 3.40 12.56 -17.88
C ASP A 510 3.92 11.55 -16.85
N GLU A 511 5.24 11.34 -16.78
CA GLU A 511 5.87 10.44 -15.82
C GLU A 511 5.64 10.88 -14.37
N VAL A 512 5.67 12.19 -14.09
CA VAL A 512 5.40 12.72 -12.75
C VAL A 512 3.92 12.59 -12.40
N ILE A 513 2.99 12.94 -13.30
CA ILE A 513 1.55 12.77 -13.06
C ILE A 513 1.20 11.31 -12.77
N TRP A 514 1.83 10.35 -13.47
CA TRP A 514 1.54 8.93 -13.27
C TRP A 514 2.23 8.29 -12.07
N GLY A 515 3.40 8.81 -11.70
CA GLY A 515 4.23 8.27 -10.63
C GLY A 515 4.05 8.94 -9.27
N SER A 516 3.35 10.08 -9.21
CA SER A 516 3.12 10.84 -7.98
C SER A 516 1.99 10.24 -7.14
N ASP A 517 2.17 10.23 -5.83
CA ASP A 517 1.15 9.88 -4.85
C ASP A 517 0.42 11.13 -4.31
N THR A 518 0.90 12.33 -4.67
CA THR A 518 0.31 13.62 -4.30
C THR A 518 -0.36 14.31 -5.50
N PRO A 519 -1.31 15.24 -5.27
CA PRO A 519 -1.88 16.03 -6.35
C PRO A 519 -0.82 16.77 -7.17
N VAL A 520 -1.05 16.84 -8.49
CA VAL A 520 -0.17 17.57 -9.41
C VAL A 520 -0.94 18.72 -10.03
N MET A 521 -0.43 19.93 -9.84
CA MET A 521 -0.95 21.16 -10.45
C MET A 521 -0.05 21.54 -11.62
N VAL A 522 -0.59 21.56 -12.83
CA VAL A 522 0.14 21.88 -14.06
C VAL A 522 -0.29 23.23 -14.59
N GLY A 523 0.62 24.21 -14.61
CA GLY A 523 0.32 25.60 -14.98
C GLY A 523 0.94 26.04 -16.32
N LYS A 524 0.11 26.54 -17.23
CA LYS A 524 0.50 27.43 -18.34
C LYS A 524 0.27 28.87 -17.87
N LEU A 525 1.33 29.51 -17.33
CA LEU A 525 1.28 30.86 -16.80
C LEU A 525 1.97 31.80 -17.79
N THR A 526 1.19 32.55 -18.55
CA THR A 526 1.65 33.42 -19.62
C THR A 526 1.56 34.90 -19.27
N LEU A 527 0.68 35.24 -18.30
CA LEU A 527 0.39 36.61 -17.90
C LEU A 527 0.77 36.84 -16.44
N PRO A 528 1.09 38.08 -16.07
CA PRO A 528 1.36 38.45 -14.67
C PRO A 528 0.18 38.10 -13.78
N LEU A 529 0.45 37.46 -12.64
CA LEU A 529 -0.59 37.05 -11.67
C LEU A 529 -1.39 38.23 -11.13
N ASN A 530 -0.75 39.39 -10.96
CA ASN A 530 -1.37 40.63 -10.47
C ASN A 530 -2.44 41.20 -11.41
N GLY A 531 -2.48 40.76 -12.67
CA GLY A 531 -3.49 41.14 -13.66
C GLY A 531 -4.76 40.29 -13.63
N THR A 532 -4.80 39.25 -12.78
CA THR A 532 -5.95 38.35 -12.67
C THR A 532 -7.14 39.07 -12.02
N GLN A 533 -8.33 38.98 -12.63
CA GLN A 533 -9.58 39.57 -12.13
C GLN A 533 -10.45 38.57 -11.36
N HIS A 534 -10.46 37.31 -11.78
CA HIS A 534 -11.20 36.23 -11.14
C HIS A 534 -10.58 34.87 -11.46
N VAL A 535 -10.79 33.90 -10.56
CA VAL A 535 -10.48 32.48 -10.81
C VAL A 535 -11.74 31.80 -11.33
N VAL A 536 -11.65 31.11 -12.46
CA VAL A 536 -12.76 30.36 -13.05
C VAL A 536 -12.46 28.87 -12.96
N PHE A 537 -13.20 28.16 -12.12
CA PHE A 537 -13.11 26.70 -12.02
C PHE A 537 -14.19 26.04 -12.88
N VAL A 538 -13.78 25.29 -13.89
CA VAL A 538 -14.69 24.67 -14.86
C VAL A 538 -14.78 23.17 -14.62
N LEU A 539 -16.00 22.68 -14.33
CA LEU A 539 -16.29 21.26 -14.07
C LEU A 539 -17.13 20.67 -15.23
N PRO A 540 -16.51 19.90 -16.13
CA PRO A 540 -17.22 19.26 -17.25
C PRO A 540 -18.11 18.09 -16.74
N PRO A 541 -19.12 17.66 -17.53
CA PRO A 541 -20.02 16.57 -17.18
C PRO A 541 -19.29 15.21 -17.19
N LYS A 542 -18.60 14.90 -16.10
CA LYS A 542 -17.93 13.62 -15.88
C LYS A 542 -18.02 13.25 -14.41
N SER A 543 -18.08 11.96 -14.11
CA SER A 543 -18.16 11.48 -12.73
C SER A 543 -16.85 11.75 -11.96
N ILE A 544 -16.91 12.65 -10.99
CA ILE A 544 -15.82 12.99 -10.06
C ILE A 544 -16.16 12.43 -8.68
N PRO A 545 -15.26 11.68 -8.02
CA PRO A 545 -15.46 11.28 -6.64
C PRO A 545 -15.64 12.49 -5.71
N ARG A 546 -16.57 12.41 -4.75
CA ARG A 546 -16.86 13.53 -3.82
C ARG A 546 -15.62 14.03 -3.07
N ILE A 547 -14.70 13.13 -2.74
CA ILE A 547 -13.45 13.48 -2.05
C ILE A 547 -12.56 14.33 -2.94
N ALA A 548 -12.40 13.95 -4.22
CA ALA A 548 -11.64 14.70 -5.20
C ALA A 548 -12.28 16.06 -5.45
N LEU A 549 -13.62 16.13 -5.56
CA LEU A 549 -14.37 17.38 -5.75
C LEU A 549 -14.15 18.34 -4.56
N ARG A 550 -14.21 17.84 -3.31
CA ARG A 550 -13.92 18.65 -2.13
C ARG A 550 -12.51 19.24 -2.16
N ARG A 551 -11.50 18.40 -2.43
CA ARG A 551 -10.10 18.85 -2.52
C ARG A 551 -9.88 19.86 -3.63
N MET A 552 -10.55 19.68 -4.79
CA MET A 552 -10.51 20.65 -5.89
C MET A 552 -11.13 21.98 -5.50
N LEU A 553 -12.24 21.99 -4.76
CA LEU A 553 -12.85 23.19 -4.25
C LEU A 553 -11.94 23.91 -3.24
N GLU A 554 -11.35 23.18 -2.31
CA GLU A 554 -10.37 23.73 -1.33
C GLU A 554 -9.14 24.33 -2.05
N ALA A 555 -8.64 23.67 -3.11
CA ALA A 555 -7.54 24.18 -3.93
C ALA A 555 -7.89 25.48 -4.63
N ASN A 556 -9.08 25.56 -5.23
CA ASN A 556 -9.53 26.74 -5.96
C ASN A 556 -9.85 27.92 -5.01
N LEU A 557 -10.39 27.66 -3.82
CA LEU A 557 -10.59 28.66 -2.78
C LEU A 557 -9.24 29.23 -2.31
N SER A 558 -8.25 28.35 -2.04
CA SER A 558 -6.90 28.79 -1.68
C SER A 558 -6.25 29.61 -2.80
N LEU A 559 -6.44 29.23 -4.06
CA LEU A 559 -5.94 29.95 -5.23
C LEU A 559 -6.58 31.34 -5.35
N ALA A 560 -7.91 31.42 -5.27
CA ALA A 560 -8.65 32.66 -5.34
C ALA A 560 -8.26 33.61 -4.18
N LYS A 561 -8.10 33.07 -2.96
CA LYS A 561 -7.63 33.81 -1.81
C LYS A 561 -6.18 34.29 -1.98
N ALA A 562 -5.30 33.45 -2.53
CA ALA A 562 -3.90 33.81 -2.78
C ALA A 562 -3.76 34.95 -3.82
N LEU A 563 -4.64 34.98 -4.81
CA LEU A 563 -4.69 36.02 -5.83
C LEU A 563 -5.58 37.22 -5.42
N ASN A 564 -6.30 37.12 -4.29
CA ASN A 564 -7.25 38.11 -3.78
C ASN A 564 -8.33 38.52 -4.82
N VAL A 565 -8.94 37.52 -5.49
CA VAL A 565 -9.96 37.70 -6.54
C VAL A 565 -11.11 36.72 -6.35
N PRO A 566 -12.36 37.05 -6.78
CA PRO A 566 -13.51 36.16 -6.63
C PRO A 566 -13.30 34.82 -7.35
N LEU A 567 -13.94 33.76 -6.82
CA LEU A 567 -13.99 32.43 -7.41
C LEU A 567 -15.34 32.24 -8.14
N ILE A 568 -15.30 31.93 -9.43
CA ILE A 568 -16.45 31.56 -10.22
C ILE A 568 -16.36 30.06 -10.52
N ILE A 569 -17.38 29.29 -10.10
CA ILE A 569 -17.44 27.84 -10.35
C ILE A 569 -18.47 27.60 -11.43
N ARG A 570 -18.04 27.12 -12.61
CA ARG A 570 -18.93 26.72 -13.70
C ARG A 570 -19.02 25.21 -13.76
N ALA A 571 -20.16 24.67 -13.38
CA ALA A 571 -20.34 23.24 -13.25
C ALA A 571 -21.56 22.72 -14.03
N ASP A 572 -21.46 21.45 -14.47
CA ASP A 572 -22.63 20.75 -14.97
C ASP A 572 -23.71 20.63 -13.90
N SER A 573 -24.96 20.55 -14.32
CA SER A 573 -26.13 20.49 -13.42
C SER A 573 -26.07 19.33 -12.41
N SER A 574 -25.38 18.24 -12.73
CA SER A 574 -25.20 17.07 -11.86
C SER A 574 -24.36 17.36 -10.62
N TYR A 575 -23.54 18.42 -10.62
CA TYR A 575 -22.66 18.78 -9.51
C TYR A 575 -23.18 19.90 -8.60
N LEU A 576 -24.17 20.71 -9.06
CA LEU A 576 -24.57 21.94 -8.37
C LEU A 576 -24.94 21.69 -6.90
N GLN A 577 -25.81 20.71 -6.62
CA GLN A 577 -26.20 20.37 -5.25
C GLN A 577 -25.02 19.89 -4.39
N ALA A 578 -24.10 19.12 -5.00
CA ALA A 578 -22.92 18.62 -4.29
C ALA A 578 -21.94 19.76 -3.97
N ILE A 579 -21.76 20.71 -4.88
CA ILE A 579 -20.91 21.89 -4.70
C ILE A 579 -21.47 22.78 -3.59
N GLU A 580 -22.76 23.12 -3.63
CA GLU A 580 -23.42 23.92 -2.59
C GLU A 580 -23.32 23.27 -1.21
N ALA A 581 -23.56 21.96 -1.12
CA ALA A 581 -23.44 21.21 0.12
C ALA A 581 -21.99 21.13 0.65
N LEU A 582 -20.99 21.13 -0.22
CA LEU A 582 -19.58 21.13 0.16
C LEU A 582 -19.12 22.53 0.56
N LEU A 583 -19.50 23.57 -0.18
CA LEU A 583 -19.19 24.96 0.15
C LEU A 583 -19.76 25.35 1.51
N ALA A 584 -20.98 24.92 1.84
CA ALA A 584 -21.58 25.14 3.16
C ALA A 584 -20.81 24.47 4.34
N ARG A 585 -19.95 23.49 4.04
CA ARG A 585 -19.14 22.79 5.04
C ARG A 585 -17.67 23.23 5.08
N ILE A 586 -17.21 23.91 4.03
CA ILE A 586 -15.88 24.51 3.98
C ILE A 586 -15.99 25.89 4.60
N ASP A 587 -15.22 26.13 5.66
CA ASP A 587 -15.15 27.47 6.27
C ASP A 587 -14.42 28.43 5.33
N HIS A 588 -15.16 29.34 4.70
CA HIS A 588 -14.61 30.31 3.76
C HIS A 588 -15.32 31.67 3.86
N ASP A 589 -14.54 32.73 4.00
CA ASP A 589 -15.02 34.13 3.94
C ASP A 589 -14.86 34.74 2.53
N HIS A 590 -14.47 33.91 1.54
CA HIS A 590 -14.13 34.38 0.20
C HIS A 590 -15.36 34.42 -0.71
N PRO A 591 -15.53 35.44 -1.58
CA PRO A 591 -16.67 35.52 -2.50
C PRO A 591 -16.60 34.40 -3.54
N VAL A 592 -17.66 33.57 -3.56
CA VAL A 592 -17.82 32.44 -4.48
C VAL A 592 -19.13 32.57 -5.24
N GLU A 593 -19.07 32.46 -6.55
CA GLU A 593 -20.23 32.46 -7.43
C GLU A 593 -20.34 31.11 -8.13
N VAL A 594 -21.52 30.47 -8.11
CA VAL A 594 -21.74 29.16 -8.73
C VAL A 594 -22.67 29.31 -9.91
N GLU A 595 -22.19 29.01 -11.10
CA GLU A 595 -22.91 29.13 -12.34
C GLU A 595 -23.14 27.76 -13.00
N ARG A 596 -24.27 27.60 -13.65
CA ARG A 596 -24.54 26.41 -14.48
C ARG A 596 -23.79 26.50 -15.80
N LEU A 597 -23.04 25.43 -16.13
CA LEU A 597 -22.39 25.28 -17.43
C LEU A 597 -23.49 25.12 -18.52
N LYS A 598 -23.60 26.08 -19.44
CA LYS A 598 -24.73 26.16 -20.40
C LYS A 598 -24.64 25.19 -21.58
N ASP A 599 -23.44 24.66 -21.90
CA ASP A 599 -23.21 23.74 -23.03
C ASP A 599 -21.99 22.83 -22.77
N GLN A 600 -21.86 21.77 -23.60
CA GLN A 600 -20.64 20.96 -23.60
C GLN A 600 -19.41 21.85 -23.89
N LEU A 601 -18.32 21.69 -23.14
CA LEU A 601 -17.06 22.42 -23.29
C LEU A 601 -16.61 22.45 -24.77
N LYS A 602 -17.08 23.40 -25.52
CA LYS A 602 -16.57 23.68 -26.87
C LYS A 602 -15.49 24.76 -26.77
N PRO A 603 -14.43 24.70 -27.58
CA PRO A 603 -13.37 25.73 -27.60
C PRO A 603 -13.92 27.16 -27.76
N VAL A 604 -15.04 27.31 -28.44
CA VAL A 604 -15.73 28.60 -28.69
C VAL A 604 -16.18 29.30 -27.40
N MET A 605 -16.46 28.56 -26.30
CA MET A 605 -16.83 29.21 -25.03
C MET A 605 -15.62 29.82 -24.30
N LEU A 606 -14.41 29.36 -24.59
CA LEU A 606 -13.18 29.87 -24.01
C LEU A 606 -12.66 31.12 -24.71
N GLU A 607 -13.06 31.34 -25.97
CA GLU A 607 -12.80 32.58 -26.69
C GLU A 607 -13.61 33.78 -26.14
N GLN A 608 -14.65 33.49 -25.35
CA GLN A 608 -15.47 34.52 -24.68
C GLN A 608 -14.96 34.86 -23.26
N GLU A 609 -14.02 34.05 -22.71
CA GLU A 609 -13.42 34.38 -21.43
C GLU A 609 -12.41 35.50 -21.57
N SER A 610 -12.45 36.41 -20.59
CA SER A 610 -11.45 37.48 -20.53
C SER A 610 -10.06 36.91 -20.36
N ILE A 611 -9.08 37.41 -21.07
CA ILE A 611 -7.66 37.08 -20.95
C ILE A 611 -7.18 37.26 -19.49
N SER A 612 -7.85 38.15 -18.74
CA SER A 612 -7.57 38.40 -17.30
C SER A 612 -8.13 37.35 -16.35
N SER A 613 -8.83 36.32 -16.86
CA SER A 613 -9.29 35.18 -16.02
C SER A 613 -8.17 34.18 -15.78
N PHE A 614 -8.13 33.65 -14.53
CA PHE A 614 -7.27 32.50 -14.21
C PHE A 614 -8.12 31.23 -14.26
N MET A 615 -7.96 30.45 -15.33
CA MET A 615 -8.79 29.27 -15.56
C MET A 615 -8.21 28.03 -14.88
N VAL A 616 -9.06 27.26 -14.20
CA VAL A 616 -8.71 25.98 -13.58
C VAL A 616 -9.61 24.88 -14.10
N VAL A 617 -9.03 23.79 -14.54
CA VAL A 617 -9.74 22.62 -15.08
C VAL A 617 -9.26 21.36 -14.36
N PRO A 618 -10.16 20.45 -13.96
CA PRO A 618 -9.75 19.18 -13.38
C PRO A 618 -9.08 18.30 -14.45
N GLY A 619 -7.93 17.73 -14.10
CA GLY A 619 -7.29 16.67 -14.85
C GLY A 619 -7.69 15.32 -14.28
N PHE A 620 -8.16 14.39 -15.12
CA PHE A 620 -8.49 13.04 -14.74
C PHE A 620 -7.52 12.08 -15.42
N GLY A 621 -6.91 11.18 -14.66
CA GLY A 621 -6.09 10.11 -15.19
C GLY A 621 -6.27 8.86 -14.34
N SER A 622 -6.88 7.81 -14.89
CA SER A 622 -6.62 6.46 -14.41
C SER A 622 -5.35 5.98 -15.10
N ARG A 623 -4.50 5.25 -14.38
CA ARG A 623 -3.21 4.68 -14.88
C ARG A 623 -3.30 3.90 -16.20
N LYS A 624 -4.49 3.61 -16.71
CA LYS A 624 -4.72 2.82 -17.93
C LYS A 624 -5.28 3.60 -19.14
N HIS A 625 -5.84 4.81 -18.97
CA HIS A 625 -6.56 5.52 -20.05
C HIS A 625 -6.46 7.05 -20.00
N VAL A 626 -5.26 7.63 -19.98
CA VAL A 626 -5.09 9.09 -20.05
C VAL A 626 -5.62 9.66 -21.37
N ALA A 627 -5.60 8.87 -22.45
CA ALA A 627 -6.19 9.25 -23.73
C ALA A 627 -7.73 9.32 -23.71
N ASP A 628 -8.41 8.59 -22.81
CA ASP A 628 -9.87 8.43 -22.83
C ASP A 628 -10.64 9.37 -21.90
N THR A 629 -9.99 10.05 -20.92
CA THR A 629 -10.71 10.83 -19.91
C THR A 629 -10.91 12.30 -20.26
N LEU A 630 -9.90 12.98 -20.75
CA LEU A 630 -10.01 14.35 -21.30
C LEU A 630 -9.59 14.42 -22.76
N GLY A 631 -9.00 13.34 -23.31
CA GLY A 631 -8.47 13.31 -24.67
C GLY A 631 -7.45 14.45 -24.88
N ASN A 632 -7.54 15.13 -26.01
CA ASN A 632 -6.73 16.31 -26.33
C ASN A 632 -7.33 17.60 -25.74
N LEU A 633 -8.29 17.53 -24.77
CA LEU A 633 -8.94 18.71 -24.21
C LEU A 633 -7.96 19.69 -23.55
N PRO A 634 -7.01 19.26 -22.68
CA PRO A 634 -6.04 20.17 -22.08
C PRO A 634 -5.18 20.90 -23.12
N GLU A 635 -4.73 20.19 -24.16
CA GLU A 635 -3.92 20.77 -25.26
C GLU A 635 -4.75 21.73 -26.12
N ARG A 636 -5.99 21.39 -26.40
CA ARG A 636 -6.94 22.28 -27.12
C ARG A 636 -7.27 23.53 -26.31
N LEU A 637 -7.48 23.37 -24.99
CA LEU A 637 -7.68 24.49 -24.07
C LEU A 637 -6.45 25.41 -24.02
N ALA A 638 -5.26 24.82 -23.89
CA ALA A 638 -4.02 25.58 -23.88
C ALA A 638 -3.69 26.27 -25.22
N ALA A 639 -4.19 25.74 -26.33
CA ALA A 639 -4.03 26.32 -27.65
C ALA A 639 -5.03 27.44 -27.94
N SER A 640 -6.25 27.39 -27.36
CA SER A 640 -7.35 28.34 -27.60
C SER A 640 -7.47 29.40 -26.50
N PHE A 641 -6.85 29.25 -25.35
CA PHE A 641 -6.89 30.21 -24.24
C PHE A 641 -5.53 30.87 -24.03
N ASP A 642 -5.44 32.17 -24.22
CA ASP A 642 -4.22 32.94 -24.08
C ASP A 642 -3.93 33.43 -22.66
N GLY A 643 -4.87 33.24 -21.73
CA GLY A 643 -4.72 33.55 -20.31
C GLY A 643 -3.98 32.49 -19.50
N ASN A 644 -3.96 32.66 -18.18
CA ASN A 644 -3.38 31.71 -17.24
C ASN A 644 -4.29 30.49 -17.08
N LEU A 645 -3.77 29.29 -17.37
CA LEU A 645 -4.50 28.03 -17.31
C LEU A 645 -3.78 27.06 -16.37
N VAL A 646 -4.55 26.45 -15.46
CA VAL A 646 -4.07 25.40 -14.56
C VAL A 646 -4.91 24.14 -14.71
N ILE A 647 -4.24 23.00 -14.77
CA ILE A 647 -4.86 21.68 -14.73
C ILE A 647 -4.52 21.03 -13.39
N LEU A 648 -5.56 20.65 -12.64
CA LEU A 648 -5.43 20.00 -11.34
C LEU A 648 -5.65 18.50 -11.49
N HIS A 649 -4.59 17.72 -11.26
CA HIS A 649 -4.65 16.27 -11.17
C HIS A 649 -4.72 15.86 -9.70
N PHE A 650 -5.84 15.26 -9.29
CA PHE A 650 -5.98 14.60 -8.01
C PHE A 650 -6.07 13.11 -8.29
N ASP A 651 -5.07 12.35 -7.84
CA ASP A 651 -5.18 10.90 -7.79
C ASP A 651 -6.07 10.52 -6.59
N LYS A 652 -7.17 9.79 -6.92
CA LYS A 652 -8.11 8.99 -6.09
C LYS A 652 -8.69 9.63 -4.82
#